data_fa46f01aae46c90e66d8c3cd3fb3353e
#
_entry.id   fa46f01aae46c90e66d8c3cd3fb3353e
#
_cell.length_a   1.000
_cell.length_b   1.000
_cell.length_c   1.000
_cell.angle_alpha   90.00
_cell.angle_beta   90.00
_cell.angle_gamma   90.00
#
_symmetry.space_group_name_H-M   'P 1'
#
loop_
_entity.id
_entity.type
_entity.pdbx_description
1 polymer ?
#
loop_
_entity_poly.entity_id
_entity_poly.type
_entity_poly.pdbx_seq_one_letter_code
_entity_poly.pdbx_strand_id
1 'polypeptide(L)'
;MNLFEMEKHHTKTLWLLALLLTFSTVVWAQGTPVTGRVSDEKGELLIGVSVQEKGTTNGTITDTNGQYNLKLTSNNPILIVSYIGYKSQEVKVGKQKVLDVILAEDVSSLDEVVVVAYGHQRKVSVVGAQSSMKIEDIKMPTANLSSAIAGRLPGVVAVQRSGEPGHDDSDLWIRGISTLAGQSSKPLVLVDGVERSFNNIDPEDIESFTVLKDASATAVYGVRGANGVILIKTKPGKVGKPQFSVDYYEGFVTLTKKPEMADAFTYMDAANEAYMDTRGSMLYSPQYIEATKKAHGLLPNDNPLMFNPYLYPNVDWMNELFNDWGHNRRVNVSVRGGVPNATYYVSLSYYNEKGLTRTAEMENYDANIRYDRYNYTANLNLKPTETTTIDLGFNGFLSMGNYPQQSTSDLFASAMEINPVYLPLMMPDGSVPGISTNGDLRNPYADLTRRGYKNEARNQLNSNIRLTQDLGFWKWSKGLTASAMLAFDVHNSRDLKYNKREDTYNFAGTKDENGLWNDDVFDADGNYRYALTYTGHKDLAFDQGASDSRSTYFEASLNYDRSFGLHRIGGLLLYNQKIYRSSSDNLIGSLPYKQQGLAARATYSWNDRYFFEANLGYNGSENFSPEKRFGFFPAFGLGWAISNEAWWESLQETVSYFKVRYTDGLVGTDAVTGRRFMYLDQMASVDGYRFGDQNNGVGGWGFSKYGANVGWSTSRKQDLGVDLKFFKDNLSLTLDIFKEHRKDIFITRRVIPDYSGFVEMPYANLGVVDNKGFEATLEYTQQLGKKCFLTVRGNFSW
;
A
#
# COMPACT_ATOMS: atom_id res chain seq x y z
N MET A 1 4.26 -1.34 41.54
CA MET A 1 2.82 -1.56 41.74
C MET A 1 2.47 -2.76 40.86
N ASN A 2 2.08 -3.85 41.52
CA ASN A 2 2.20 -5.24 41.03
C ASN A 2 1.32 -5.56 39.79
N LEU A 3 1.92 -6.18 38.81
CA LEU A 3 1.31 -6.76 37.59
C LEU A 3 0.21 -7.81 37.88
N PHE A 4 0.04 -8.26 39.11
CA PHE A 4 -0.93 -9.29 39.50
C PHE A 4 -2.37 -8.79 39.74
N GLU A 5 -2.61 -7.48 39.79
CA GLU A 5 -3.98 -6.95 39.94
C GLU A 5 -4.69 -6.66 38.60
N MET A 6 -3.96 -6.60 37.49
CA MET A 6 -4.58 -6.40 36.15
C MET A 6 -5.24 -7.68 35.59
N GLU A 7 -4.77 -8.86 35.95
CA GLU A 7 -5.36 -10.13 35.44
C GLU A 7 -6.77 -10.43 35.97
N LYS A 8 -7.13 -9.93 37.14
CA LYS A 8 -8.46 -10.18 37.73
C LYS A 8 -9.60 -9.35 37.13
N HIS A 9 -9.30 -8.26 36.46
CA HIS A 9 -10.33 -7.45 35.79
C HIS A 9 -10.63 -7.94 34.37
N HIS A 10 -9.68 -8.50 33.68
CA HIS A 10 -9.89 -8.99 32.30
C HIS A 10 -10.73 -10.28 32.22
N THR A 11 -10.64 -11.15 33.21
CA THR A 11 -11.47 -12.38 33.28
C THR A 11 -12.93 -12.10 33.51
N LYS A 12 -13.30 -11.05 34.24
CA LYS A 12 -14.72 -10.69 34.47
C LYS A 12 -15.37 -10.05 33.25
N THR A 13 -14.61 -9.32 32.43
CA THR A 13 -15.10 -8.70 31.19
C THR A 13 -15.32 -9.73 30.08
N LEU A 14 -14.48 -10.75 30.02
CA LEU A 14 -14.64 -11.88 29.08
C LEU A 14 -15.86 -12.74 29.41
N TRP A 15 -16.20 -12.94 30.69
CA TRP A 15 -17.39 -13.67 31.11
C TRP A 15 -18.68 -12.91 30.85
N LEU A 16 -18.66 -11.56 30.90
CA LEU A 16 -19.80 -10.71 30.53
C LEU A 16 -20.07 -10.71 29.01
N LEU A 17 -19.05 -10.77 28.19
CA LEU A 17 -19.17 -10.93 26.73
C LEU A 17 -19.70 -12.32 26.35
N ALA A 18 -19.29 -13.37 27.06
CA ALA A 18 -19.75 -14.72 26.84
C ALA A 18 -21.24 -14.90 27.26
N LEU A 19 -21.69 -14.16 28.27
CA LEU A 19 -23.09 -14.22 28.77
C LEU A 19 -24.08 -13.50 27.84
N LEU A 20 -23.64 -12.52 27.07
CA LEU A 20 -24.45 -11.79 26.07
C LEU A 20 -24.73 -12.61 24.80
N LEU A 21 -23.99 -13.69 24.57
CA LEU A 21 -24.11 -14.56 23.39
C LEU A 21 -25.12 -15.74 23.59
N THR A 22 -25.69 -15.92 24.77
CA THR A 22 -26.50 -17.11 25.09
C THR A 22 -28.05 -16.90 25.08
N PHE A 23 -28.54 -15.73 24.70
CA PHE A 23 -29.97 -15.48 24.57
C PHE A 23 -30.44 -15.36 23.11
N SER A 24 -30.50 -16.48 22.40
CA SER A 24 -31.28 -16.60 21.16
C SER A 24 -32.40 -17.64 21.39
N THR A 25 -33.56 -17.16 21.71
CA THR A 25 -34.77 -18.00 21.75
C THR A 25 -35.18 -18.38 20.32
N VAL A 26 -35.13 -19.65 20.01
CA VAL A 26 -35.64 -20.21 18.76
C VAL A 26 -37.18 -20.28 18.85
N VAL A 27 -37.83 -19.41 18.12
CA VAL A 27 -39.28 -19.51 17.87
C VAL A 27 -39.50 -20.43 16.67
N TRP A 28 -40.11 -21.58 16.90
CA TRP A 28 -40.52 -22.50 15.83
C TRP A 28 -41.86 -22.01 15.26
N ALA A 29 -41.86 -21.42 14.08
CA ALA A 29 -43.04 -21.13 13.29
C ALA A 29 -43.38 -22.34 12.41
N GLN A 30 -44.64 -22.84 12.50
CA GLN A 30 -45.15 -23.88 11.61
C GLN A 30 -45.49 -23.24 10.25
N GLY A 31 -44.61 -23.38 9.26
CA GLY A 31 -44.82 -22.86 7.91
C GLY A 31 -45.31 -23.92 6.92
N THR A 32 -46.06 -23.53 5.88
CA THR A 32 -46.52 -24.40 4.78
C THR A 32 -45.36 -24.72 3.85
N PRO A 33 -45.02 -26.01 3.60
CA PRO A 33 -43.92 -26.35 2.69
C PRO A 33 -44.33 -26.11 1.23
N VAL A 34 -43.43 -25.45 0.47
CA VAL A 34 -43.50 -25.29 -0.99
C VAL A 34 -42.25 -25.91 -1.59
N THR A 35 -42.44 -26.72 -2.63
CA THR A 35 -41.37 -27.35 -3.39
C THR A 35 -41.45 -26.92 -4.85
N GLY A 36 -40.41 -27.04 -5.61
CA GLY A 36 -40.38 -26.74 -7.04
C GLY A 36 -38.98 -26.94 -7.66
N ARG A 37 -38.92 -26.74 -8.96
CA ARG A 37 -37.65 -26.76 -9.73
C ARG A 37 -37.38 -25.40 -10.31
N VAL A 38 -36.11 -25.08 -10.42
CA VAL A 38 -35.65 -23.87 -11.12
C VAL A 38 -34.88 -24.30 -12.35
N SER A 39 -35.28 -23.82 -13.51
CA SER A 39 -34.61 -24.03 -14.80
C SER A 39 -34.37 -22.71 -15.52
N ASP A 40 -33.57 -22.74 -16.55
CA ASP A 40 -33.43 -21.66 -17.53
C ASP A 40 -34.49 -21.77 -18.66
N GLU A 41 -34.48 -20.80 -19.59
CA GLU A 41 -35.40 -20.79 -20.74
C GLU A 41 -35.15 -21.95 -21.74
N LYS A 42 -33.99 -22.62 -21.62
CA LYS A 42 -33.62 -23.80 -22.45
C LYS A 42 -34.00 -25.11 -21.77
N GLY A 43 -34.56 -25.05 -20.54
CA GLY A 43 -34.97 -26.19 -19.75
C GLY A 43 -33.81 -26.84 -18.97
N GLU A 44 -32.64 -26.20 -18.89
CA GLU A 44 -31.52 -26.66 -18.10
C GLU A 44 -31.75 -26.40 -16.61
N LEU A 45 -31.59 -27.41 -15.75
CA LEU A 45 -31.86 -27.28 -14.31
C LEU A 45 -30.76 -26.48 -13.62
N LEU A 46 -31.12 -25.45 -12.87
CA LEU A 46 -30.17 -24.53 -12.23
C LEU A 46 -29.90 -24.94 -10.78
N ILE A 47 -28.63 -25.24 -10.48
CA ILE A 47 -28.16 -25.72 -9.19
C ILE A 47 -27.65 -24.52 -8.37
N GLY A 48 -28.02 -24.45 -7.06
CA GLY A 48 -27.52 -23.38 -6.18
C GLY A 48 -28.28 -22.06 -6.33
N VAL A 49 -29.44 -22.04 -6.97
CA VAL A 49 -30.31 -20.87 -7.07
C VAL A 49 -30.84 -20.50 -5.70
N SER A 50 -30.73 -19.26 -5.32
CA SER A 50 -31.33 -18.73 -4.07
C SER A 50 -32.82 -18.55 -4.24
N VAL A 51 -33.61 -19.17 -3.37
CA VAL A 51 -35.06 -19.03 -3.29
C VAL A 51 -35.40 -18.50 -1.90
N GLN A 52 -35.81 -17.23 -1.81
CA GLN A 52 -36.04 -16.53 -0.55
C GLN A 52 -37.48 -16.01 -0.47
N GLU A 53 -38.09 -16.11 0.69
CA GLU A 53 -39.40 -15.49 0.97
C GLU A 53 -39.23 -13.98 1.19
N LYS A 54 -39.88 -13.17 0.31
CA LYS A 54 -39.77 -11.70 0.31
C LYS A 54 -40.09 -11.09 1.66
N GLY A 55 -39.19 -10.22 2.14
CA GLY A 55 -39.32 -9.51 3.42
C GLY A 55 -38.97 -10.35 4.66
N THR A 56 -38.37 -11.54 4.48
CA THR A 56 -37.95 -12.41 5.57
C THR A 56 -36.50 -12.90 5.32
N THR A 57 -35.90 -13.49 6.35
CA THR A 57 -34.60 -14.20 6.22
C THR A 57 -34.82 -15.69 5.86
N ASN A 58 -36.05 -16.10 5.61
CA ASN A 58 -36.38 -17.48 5.28
C ASN A 58 -36.05 -17.78 3.81
N GLY A 59 -35.14 -18.69 3.56
CA GLY A 59 -34.74 -19.06 2.21
C GLY A 59 -34.03 -20.40 2.14
N THR A 60 -33.89 -20.90 0.95
CA THR A 60 -33.22 -22.16 0.61
C THR A 60 -32.45 -22.00 -0.70
N ILE A 61 -31.62 -22.98 -1.04
CA ILE A 61 -30.96 -23.08 -2.35
C ILE A 61 -31.42 -24.34 -3.08
N THR A 62 -31.40 -24.30 -4.41
CA THR A 62 -31.71 -25.51 -5.21
C THR A 62 -30.59 -26.55 -5.09
N ASP A 63 -31.03 -27.82 -5.04
CA ASP A 63 -30.13 -28.98 -4.99
C ASP A 63 -29.51 -29.33 -6.37
N THR A 64 -28.80 -30.46 -6.46
CA THR A 64 -28.17 -30.97 -7.70
C THR A 64 -29.16 -31.32 -8.82
N ASN A 65 -30.46 -31.42 -8.52
CA ASN A 65 -31.54 -31.64 -9.47
C ASN A 65 -32.36 -30.37 -9.72
N GLY A 66 -31.83 -29.18 -9.36
CA GLY A 66 -32.51 -27.91 -9.46
C GLY A 66 -33.75 -27.80 -8.58
N GLN A 67 -33.93 -28.69 -7.58
CA GLN A 67 -35.11 -28.70 -6.73
C GLN A 67 -34.90 -27.89 -5.46
N TYR A 68 -35.96 -27.20 -5.00
CA TYR A 68 -35.95 -26.49 -3.73
C TYR A 68 -37.13 -26.93 -2.83
N ASN A 69 -36.93 -26.80 -1.55
CA ASN A 69 -37.98 -27.02 -0.55
C ASN A 69 -37.86 -25.91 0.50
N LEU A 70 -38.90 -25.09 0.62
CA LEU A 70 -38.95 -23.95 1.53
C LEU A 70 -40.26 -23.98 2.36
N LYS A 71 -40.15 -23.88 3.67
CA LYS A 71 -41.28 -23.70 4.56
C LYS A 71 -41.62 -22.22 4.69
N LEU A 72 -42.76 -21.81 4.21
CA LEU A 72 -43.20 -20.41 4.20
C LEU A 72 -43.72 -19.96 5.55
N THR A 73 -43.44 -18.70 5.89
CA THR A 73 -43.78 -18.11 7.20
C THR A 73 -44.86 -17.03 7.12
N SER A 74 -45.17 -16.49 5.93
CA SER A 74 -46.16 -15.43 5.72
C SER A 74 -47.45 -15.94 5.12
N ASN A 75 -48.58 -15.21 5.37
CA ASN A 75 -49.91 -15.58 4.87
C ASN A 75 -50.09 -15.31 3.37
N ASN A 76 -49.25 -14.52 2.73
CA ASN A 76 -49.34 -14.22 1.31
C ASN A 76 -47.91 -14.19 0.72
N PRO A 77 -47.22 -15.35 0.67
CA PRO A 77 -45.80 -15.42 0.37
C PRO A 77 -45.48 -15.11 -1.09
N ILE A 78 -44.46 -14.29 -1.27
CA ILE A 78 -43.81 -14.02 -2.58
C ILE A 78 -42.41 -14.59 -2.45
N LEU A 79 -41.98 -15.42 -3.39
CA LEU A 79 -40.63 -15.91 -3.50
C LEU A 79 -39.79 -14.99 -4.39
N ILE A 80 -38.64 -14.63 -3.95
CA ILE A 80 -37.58 -14.01 -4.76
C ILE A 80 -36.63 -15.14 -5.14
N VAL A 81 -36.56 -15.43 -6.43
CA VAL A 81 -35.67 -16.44 -7.00
C VAL A 81 -34.55 -15.72 -7.74
N SER A 82 -33.32 -15.91 -7.29
CA SER A 82 -32.17 -15.21 -7.85
C SER A 82 -30.98 -16.15 -8.05
N TYR A 83 -30.29 -15.99 -9.17
CA TYR A 83 -29.09 -16.75 -9.51
C TYR A 83 -28.11 -15.85 -10.25
N ILE A 84 -26.81 -16.09 -10.07
CA ILE A 84 -25.76 -15.30 -10.73
C ILE A 84 -25.84 -15.54 -12.24
N GLY A 85 -25.95 -14.46 -13.02
CA GLY A 85 -26.12 -14.53 -14.48
C GLY A 85 -27.57 -14.64 -14.95
N TYR A 86 -28.55 -14.58 -14.04
CA TYR A 86 -29.98 -14.65 -14.39
C TYR A 86 -30.75 -13.48 -13.75
N LYS A 87 -31.83 -13.04 -14.42
CA LYS A 87 -32.72 -12.00 -13.89
C LYS A 87 -33.45 -12.52 -12.64
N SER A 88 -33.34 -11.80 -11.57
CA SER A 88 -34.10 -12.10 -10.34
C SER A 88 -35.60 -12.00 -10.60
N GLN A 89 -36.39 -12.99 -10.19
CA GLN A 89 -37.80 -13.07 -10.44
C GLN A 89 -38.57 -13.14 -9.13
N GLU A 90 -39.64 -12.32 -8.99
CA GLU A 90 -40.61 -12.39 -7.89
C GLU A 90 -41.82 -13.24 -8.31
N VAL A 91 -42.08 -14.34 -7.60
CA VAL A 91 -43.16 -15.27 -7.90
C VAL A 91 -44.11 -15.38 -6.71
N LYS A 92 -45.42 -15.09 -6.93
CA LYS A 92 -46.43 -15.26 -5.92
C LYS A 92 -46.79 -16.75 -5.78
N VAL A 93 -46.68 -17.28 -4.58
CA VAL A 93 -46.92 -18.70 -4.33
C VAL A 93 -48.41 -19.07 -4.36
N GLY A 94 -49.29 -18.16 -3.90
CA GLY A 94 -50.73 -18.41 -3.82
C GLY A 94 -51.09 -19.67 -3.00
N LYS A 95 -51.92 -20.58 -3.57
CA LYS A 95 -52.27 -21.85 -2.94
C LYS A 95 -51.48 -23.05 -3.44
N GLN A 96 -50.45 -22.82 -4.27
CA GLN A 96 -49.67 -23.90 -4.89
C GLN A 96 -48.66 -24.49 -3.88
N LYS A 97 -48.54 -25.82 -3.88
CA LYS A 97 -47.55 -26.55 -3.07
C LYS A 97 -46.30 -26.89 -3.90
N VAL A 98 -46.42 -26.89 -5.21
CA VAL A 98 -45.29 -27.08 -6.18
C VAL A 98 -45.29 -25.89 -7.11
N LEU A 99 -44.12 -25.23 -7.19
CA LEU A 99 -43.94 -24.01 -7.97
C LEU A 99 -42.62 -24.08 -8.73
N ASP A 100 -42.69 -24.40 -10.03
CA ASP A 100 -41.53 -24.40 -10.89
C ASP A 100 -41.30 -22.98 -11.42
N VAL A 101 -40.00 -22.56 -11.47
CA VAL A 101 -39.58 -21.21 -11.86
C VAL A 101 -38.60 -21.31 -13.02
N ILE A 102 -38.86 -20.54 -14.07
CA ILE A 102 -37.96 -20.41 -15.20
C ILE A 102 -37.26 -19.04 -15.09
N LEU A 103 -35.94 -19.03 -14.96
CA LEU A 103 -35.14 -17.79 -14.94
C LEU A 103 -34.64 -17.45 -16.35
N ALA A 104 -34.85 -16.20 -16.73
CA ALA A 104 -34.27 -15.64 -17.95
C ALA A 104 -32.80 -15.28 -17.71
N GLU A 105 -31.91 -15.59 -18.65
CA GLU A 105 -30.53 -15.15 -18.58
C GLU A 105 -30.47 -13.62 -18.46
N ASP A 106 -29.68 -13.13 -17.48
CA ASP A 106 -29.43 -11.71 -17.37
C ASP A 106 -28.30 -11.32 -18.34
N VAL A 107 -28.71 -10.95 -19.56
CA VAL A 107 -27.78 -10.49 -20.62
C VAL A 107 -27.19 -9.12 -20.31
N SER A 108 -27.60 -8.48 -19.22
CA SER A 108 -27.16 -7.14 -18.85
C SER A 108 -25.93 -7.16 -17.91
N SER A 109 -24.74 -7.53 -18.45
CA SER A 109 -23.43 -7.09 -17.90
C SER A 109 -23.29 -5.55 -17.94
N LEU A 110 -24.31 -4.84 -18.42
CA LEU A 110 -24.40 -3.40 -18.57
C LEU A 110 -24.75 -2.67 -17.27
N ASP A 111 -25.31 -3.36 -16.27
CA ASP A 111 -25.71 -2.76 -14.99
C ASP A 111 -24.65 -2.92 -13.87
N GLU A 112 -23.46 -3.43 -14.21
CA GLU A 112 -22.35 -3.46 -13.26
C GLU A 112 -22.04 -2.03 -12.77
N VAL A 113 -22.18 -1.82 -11.46
CA VAL A 113 -21.92 -0.53 -10.81
C VAL A 113 -20.48 -0.49 -10.34
N VAL A 114 -19.74 0.51 -10.79
CA VAL A 114 -18.36 0.74 -10.36
C VAL A 114 -18.29 1.92 -9.41
N VAL A 115 -17.34 1.85 -8.49
CA VAL A 115 -17.02 2.96 -7.60
C VAL A 115 -16.28 4.02 -8.42
N VAL A 116 -16.86 5.22 -8.45
CA VAL A 116 -16.24 6.40 -9.04
C VAL A 116 -16.09 7.47 -7.98
N ALA A 117 -15.43 8.56 -8.33
CA ALA A 117 -15.25 9.70 -7.44
C ALA A 117 -16.54 10.07 -6.69
N TYR A 118 -16.52 9.90 -5.36
CA TYR A 118 -17.60 10.27 -4.44
C TYR A 118 -18.99 9.67 -4.76
N GLY A 119 -19.05 8.50 -5.41
CA GLY A 119 -20.32 7.86 -5.75
C GLY A 119 -20.16 6.55 -6.51
N HIS A 120 -21.28 6.12 -7.06
CA HIS A 120 -21.37 4.91 -7.88
C HIS A 120 -21.88 5.30 -9.25
N GLN A 121 -21.32 4.73 -10.31
CA GLN A 121 -21.82 4.87 -11.68
C GLN A 121 -21.95 3.49 -12.31
N ARG A 122 -22.88 3.34 -13.29
CA ARG A 122 -22.89 2.14 -14.12
C ARG A 122 -21.61 2.10 -14.96
N LYS A 123 -20.96 0.96 -15.05
CA LYS A 123 -19.71 0.77 -15.80
C LYS A 123 -19.81 1.28 -17.23
N VAL A 124 -20.97 1.06 -17.88
CA VAL A 124 -21.24 1.54 -19.23
C VAL A 124 -21.21 3.06 -19.34
N SER A 125 -21.58 3.79 -18.28
CA SER A 125 -21.64 5.26 -18.27
C SER A 125 -20.30 5.92 -17.99
N VAL A 126 -19.30 5.19 -17.49
CA VAL A 126 -17.99 5.74 -17.16
C VAL A 126 -17.24 6.10 -18.43
N VAL A 127 -16.74 7.34 -18.49
CA VAL A 127 -15.97 7.88 -19.62
C VAL A 127 -14.48 7.96 -19.27
N GLY A 128 -14.15 8.22 -18.01
CA GLY A 128 -12.78 8.35 -17.54
C GLY A 128 -11.97 7.03 -17.60
N ALA A 129 -10.66 7.15 -17.85
CA ALA A 129 -9.75 6.01 -17.81
C ALA A 129 -9.60 5.46 -16.39
N GLN A 130 -10.09 4.26 -16.17
CA GLN A 130 -9.99 3.57 -14.87
C GLN A 130 -9.62 2.10 -15.04
N SER A 131 -8.96 1.55 -14.03
CA SER A 131 -8.71 0.12 -13.92
C SER A 131 -9.18 -0.38 -12.57
N SER A 132 -10.02 -1.40 -12.57
CA SER A 132 -10.50 -2.04 -11.35
C SER A 132 -9.99 -3.46 -11.27
N MET A 133 -9.78 -3.95 -10.05
CA MET A 133 -9.32 -5.30 -9.79
C MET A 133 -10.15 -5.90 -8.65
N LYS A 134 -10.45 -7.19 -8.75
CA LYS A 134 -11.10 -7.94 -7.69
C LYS A 134 -10.08 -8.33 -6.63
N ILE A 135 -10.54 -8.54 -5.40
CA ILE A 135 -9.64 -8.86 -4.30
C ILE A 135 -8.94 -10.22 -4.48
N GLU A 136 -9.62 -11.18 -5.11
CA GLU A 136 -9.06 -12.50 -5.40
C GLU A 136 -7.80 -12.41 -6.25
N ASP A 137 -7.71 -11.39 -7.12
CA ASP A 137 -6.55 -11.13 -7.99
C ASP A 137 -5.38 -10.47 -7.24
N ILE A 138 -5.64 -9.86 -6.07
CA ILE A 138 -4.63 -9.15 -5.27
C ILE A 138 -4.10 -10.03 -4.14
N LYS A 139 -4.82 -11.09 -3.77
CA LYS A 139 -4.47 -11.96 -2.65
C LYS A 139 -3.12 -12.63 -2.87
N MET A 140 -2.12 -12.24 -2.11
CA MET A 140 -0.77 -12.77 -2.11
C MET A 140 -0.25 -12.89 -0.67
N PRO A 141 0.68 -13.81 -0.39
CA PRO A 141 1.31 -13.95 0.93
C PRO A 141 2.37 -12.85 1.17
N THR A 142 1.96 -11.58 1.11
CA THR A 142 2.81 -10.41 1.38
C THR A 142 2.25 -9.63 2.57
N ALA A 143 3.14 -8.96 3.32
CA ALA A 143 2.74 -8.11 4.44
C ALA A 143 2.01 -6.86 3.97
N ASN A 144 2.48 -6.25 2.87
CA ASN A 144 1.98 -4.99 2.34
C ASN A 144 1.21 -5.16 1.04
N LEU A 145 0.02 -4.57 1.00
CA LEU A 145 -0.85 -4.62 -0.17
C LEU A 145 -0.24 -3.90 -1.38
N SER A 146 0.56 -2.84 -1.15
CA SER A 146 1.22 -2.10 -2.23
C SER A 146 2.16 -2.98 -3.07
N SER A 147 2.82 -3.95 -2.44
CA SER A 147 3.71 -4.90 -3.12
C SER A 147 2.92 -5.94 -3.95
N ALA A 148 1.69 -6.28 -3.53
CA ALA A 148 0.81 -7.21 -4.25
C ALA A 148 0.24 -6.65 -5.56
N ILE A 149 0.26 -5.34 -5.77
CA ILE A 149 -0.32 -4.65 -6.94
C ILE A 149 0.66 -4.60 -8.12
N ALA A 150 1.95 -4.77 -7.86
CA ALA A 150 3.00 -4.68 -8.88
C ALA A 150 2.70 -5.58 -10.10
N GLY A 151 2.71 -4.98 -11.31
CA GLY A 151 2.49 -5.69 -12.57
C GLY A 151 1.06 -6.17 -12.84
N ARG A 152 0.10 -5.90 -11.95
CA ARG A 152 -1.29 -6.40 -12.09
C ARG A 152 -2.26 -5.39 -12.68
N LEU A 153 -1.92 -4.12 -12.64
CA LEU A 153 -2.74 -3.04 -13.20
C LEU A 153 -1.96 -2.28 -14.28
N PRO A 154 -2.54 -2.07 -15.47
CA PRO A 154 -1.88 -1.31 -16.51
C PRO A 154 -1.65 0.13 -16.04
N GLY A 155 -0.47 0.70 -16.37
CA GLY A 155 -0.10 2.06 -15.99
C GLY A 155 0.27 2.27 -14.52
N VAL A 156 0.26 1.22 -13.69
CA VAL A 156 0.72 1.29 -12.29
C VAL A 156 2.12 0.70 -12.20
N VAL A 157 3.06 1.52 -11.78
CA VAL A 157 4.43 1.12 -11.47
C VAL A 157 4.58 1.03 -9.95
N ALA A 158 5.02 -0.11 -9.46
CA ALA A 158 5.32 -0.34 -8.05
C ALA A 158 6.78 -0.74 -7.88
N VAL A 159 7.48 -0.08 -6.98
CA VAL A 159 8.89 -0.37 -6.68
C VAL A 159 9.05 -0.59 -5.19
N GLN A 160 9.33 -1.82 -4.81
CA GLN A 160 9.69 -2.19 -3.45
C GLN A 160 11.20 -1.91 -3.25
N ARG A 161 11.53 -1.03 -2.32
CA ARG A 161 12.92 -0.63 -2.04
C ARG A 161 13.58 -1.48 -0.96
N SER A 162 12.78 -2.06 -0.08
CA SER A 162 13.22 -2.92 1.01
C SER A 162 12.29 -4.13 1.11
N GLY A 163 12.84 -5.29 1.47
CA GLY A 163 12.09 -6.48 1.85
C GLY A 163 12.15 -6.75 3.35
N GLU A 164 12.60 -5.77 4.15
CA GLU A 164 12.65 -5.90 5.61
C GLU A 164 11.23 -5.97 6.19
N PRO A 165 10.92 -6.99 7.01
CA PRO A 165 9.62 -7.13 7.64
C PRO A 165 9.12 -5.83 8.30
N GLY A 166 7.91 -5.37 7.93
CA GLY A 166 7.33 -4.11 8.41
C GLY A 166 7.80 -2.82 7.70
N HIS A 167 8.82 -2.93 6.81
CA HIS A 167 9.35 -1.84 5.97
C HIS A 167 9.39 -2.23 4.49
N ASP A 168 8.52 -3.14 4.07
CA ASP A 168 8.45 -3.78 2.75
C ASP A 168 7.37 -3.16 1.85
N ASP A 169 6.94 -1.92 2.14
CA ASP A 169 6.01 -1.19 1.31
C ASP A 169 6.63 -0.76 -0.03
N SER A 170 5.78 -0.70 -1.06
CA SER A 170 6.19 -0.25 -2.39
C SER A 170 5.81 1.20 -2.65
N ASP A 171 6.71 1.94 -3.25
CA ASP A 171 6.40 3.23 -3.86
C ASP A 171 5.58 2.99 -5.13
N LEU A 172 4.48 3.75 -5.27
CA LEU A 172 3.55 3.62 -6.38
C LEU A 172 3.51 4.86 -7.24
N TRP A 173 3.46 4.68 -8.56
CA TRP A 173 3.22 5.74 -9.54
C TRP A 173 2.19 5.29 -10.56
N ILE A 174 1.36 6.22 -11.00
CA ILE A 174 0.37 6.00 -12.05
C ILE A 174 0.84 6.73 -13.30
N ARG A 175 1.05 5.98 -14.40
CA ARG A 175 1.59 6.48 -15.68
C ARG A 175 2.98 7.13 -15.55
N GLY A 176 3.80 6.64 -14.59
CA GLY A 176 5.16 7.09 -14.36
C GLY A 176 5.27 8.37 -13.51
N ILE A 177 6.46 8.96 -13.51
CA ILE A 177 6.77 10.17 -12.72
C ILE A 177 6.64 11.39 -13.63
N SER A 178 5.60 12.19 -13.42
CA SER A 178 5.31 13.40 -14.21
C SER A 178 5.60 14.70 -13.45
N THR A 179 6.49 14.66 -12.43
CA THR A 179 6.88 15.83 -11.65
C THR A 179 8.35 15.78 -11.25
N LEU A 180 8.97 16.94 -11.10
CA LEU A 180 10.33 17.12 -10.60
C LEU A 180 10.38 17.32 -9.06
N ALA A 181 9.22 17.33 -8.41
CA ALA A 181 9.07 17.69 -7.00
C ALA A 181 9.18 16.48 -6.04
N GLY A 182 10.00 15.50 -6.34
CA GLY A 182 10.37 14.40 -5.43
C GLY A 182 9.17 13.61 -4.89
N GLN A 183 9.01 13.57 -3.56
CA GLN A 183 7.95 12.79 -2.89
C GLN A 183 6.52 13.17 -3.27
N SER A 184 6.30 14.31 -3.91
CA SER A 184 4.98 14.72 -4.38
C SER A 184 4.52 14.01 -5.66
N SER A 185 5.25 13.02 -6.15
CA SER A 185 4.88 12.18 -7.29
C SER A 185 3.91 11.03 -6.97
N LYS A 186 3.64 10.76 -5.69
CA LYS A 186 2.79 9.66 -5.25
C LYS A 186 1.30 9.92 -5.57
N PRO A 187 0.51 8.88 -5.91
CA PRO A 187 -0.93 9.02 -6.11
C PRO A 187 -1.67 9.32 -4.80
N LEU A 188 -2.84 9.90 -4.91
CA LEU A 188 -3.78 10.02 -3.79
C LEU A 188 -4.41 8.65 -3.52
N VAL A 189 -4.37 8.19 -2.28
CA VAL A 189 -5.04 6.96 -1.86
C VAL A 189 -6.22 7.29 -0.96
N LEU A 190 -7.39 6.78 -1.30
CA LEU A 190 -8.62 6.93 -0.54
C LEU A 190 -9.13 5.57 -0.07
N VAL A 191 -9.24 5.39 1.23
CA VAL A 191 -9.87 4.23 1.86
C VAL A 191 -11.20 4.68 2.42
N ASP A 192 -12.29 4.10 1.89
CA ASP A 192 -13.69 4.46 2.21
C ASP A 192 -13.99 5.96 2.02
N GLY A 193 -13.32 6.59 1.04
CA GLY A 193 -13.47 8.00 0.69
C GLY A 193 -12.58 8.97 1.49
N VAL A 194 -11.77 8.49 2.41
CA VAL A 194 -10.86 9.29 3.24
C VAL A 194 -9.42 9.02 2.83
N GLU A 195 -8.58 10.06 2.74
CA GLU A 195 -7.16 9.91 2.44
C GLU A 195 -6.41 9.20 3.57
N ARG A 196 -5.97 7.96 3.30
CA ARG A 196 -5.32 7.06 4.25
C ARG A 196 -4.27 6.21 3.55
N SER A 197 -3.27 5.74 4.30
CA SER A 197 -2.39 4.67 3.83
C SER A 197 -3.16 3.35 3.76
N PHE A 198 -2.87 2.54 2.75
CA PHE A 198 -3.48 1.22 2.56
C PHE A 198 -2.52 0.06 2.76
N ASN A 199 -1.22 0.35 2.95
CA ASN A 199 -0.16 -0.65 3.02
C ASN A 199 -0.44 -1.76 4.05
N ASN A 200 -0.98 -1.36 5.20
CA ASN A 200 -1.23 -2.25 6.33
C ASN A 200 -2.68 -2.76 6.42
N ILE A 201 -3.52 -2.52 5.42
CA ILE A 201 -4.88 -3.11 5.38
C ILE A 201 -4.77 -4.59 5.03
N ASP A 202 -5.55 -5.43 5.73
CA ASP A 202 -5.62 -6.84 5.37
C ASP A 202 -6.34 -7.00 4.01
N PRO A 203 -5.75 -7.70 3.02
CA PRO A 203 -6.40 -7.92 1.73
C PRO A 203 -7.81 -8.53 1.84
N GLU A 204 -8.06 -9.38 2.86
CA GLU A 204 -9.38 -9.98 3.08
C GLU A 204 -10.46 -8.97 3.48
N ASP A 205 -10.08 -7.79 3.97
CA ASP A 205 -11.04 -6.75 4.37
C ASP A 205 -11.47 -5.85 3.19
N ILE A 206 -10.85 -6.00 2.02
CA ILE A 206 -11.11 -5.15 0.85
C ILE A 206 -12.23 -5.75 0.01
N GLU A 207 -13.16 -4.93 -0.47
CA GLU A 207 -14.20 -5.28 -1.43
C GLU A 207 -13.78 -4.95 -2.88
N SER A 208 -13.19 -3.76 -3.08
CA SER A 208 -12.79 -3.31 -4.41
C SER A 208 -11.58 -2.41 -4.37
N PHE A 209 -10.78 -2.48 -5.45
CA PHE A 209 -9.61 -1.67 -5.70
C PHE A 209 -9.73 -1.05 -7.09
N THR A 210 -9.72 0.27 -7.18
CA THR A 210 -9.88 1.00 -8.44
C THR A 210 -8.84 2.10 -8.56
N VAL A 211 -8.22 2.22 -9.74
CA VAL A 211 -7.25 3.27 -10.07
C VAL A 211 -7.84 4.20 -11.11
N LEU A 212 -7.88 5.49 -10.80
CA LEU A 212 -8.31 6.57 -11.68
C LEU A 212 -7.07 7.27 -12.25
N LYS A 213 -6.97 7.38 -13.58
CA LYS A 213 -5.71 7.75 -14.24
C LYS A 213 -5.78 9.10 -14.97
N ASP A 214 -6.95 9.49 -15.49
CA ASP A 214 -7.13 10.69 -16.30
C ASP A 214 -7.70 11.87 -15.52
N ALA A 215 -7.80 13.04 -16.18
CA ALA A 215 -8.30 14.25 -15.56
C ALA A 215 -9.80 14.20 -15.26
N SER A 216 -10.63 13.59 -16.14
CA SER A 216 -12.07 13.50 -15.92
C SER A 216 -12.37 12.72 -14.64
N ALA A 217 -11.74 11.57 -14.46
CA ALA A 217 -11.93 10.76 -13.27
C ALA A 217 -11.34 11.39 -11.98
N THR A 218 -10.29 12.23 -12.10
CA THR A 218 -9.55 12.74 -10.94
C THR A 218 -9.84 14.21 -10.59
N ALA A 219 -10.45 15.00 -11.48
CA ALA A 219 -10.69 16.44 -11.27
C ALA A 219 -11.54 16.75 -10.02
N VAL A 220 -12.51 15.90 -9.69
CA VAL A 220 -13.33 16.07 -8.47
C VAL A 220 -12.54 15.89 -7.17
N TYR A 221 -11.36 15.25 -7.20
CA TYR A 221 -10.44 15.18 -6.06
C TYR A 221 -9.47 16.35 -6.00
N GLY A 222 -9.57 17.27 -6.97
CA GLY A 222 -8.85 18.53 -7.02
C GLY A 222 -7.34 18.34 -7.01
N VAL A 223 -6.68 19.13 -6.17
CA VAL A 223 -5.22 19.23 -6.05
C VAL A 223 -4.48 17.92 -5.78
N ARG A 224 -5.15 16.97 -5.18
CA ARG A 224 -4.54 15.70 -4.81
C ARG A 224 -4.64 14.65 -5.94
N GLY A 225 -5.52 14.89 -6.92
CA GLY A 225 -5.74 13.98 -8.06
C GLY A 225 -4.71 14.07 -9.19
N ALA A 226 -3.76 15.02 -9.13
CA ALA A 226 -2.83 15.29 -10.23
C ALA A 226 -1.95 14.07 -10.62
N ASN A 227 -1.59 13.22 -9.67
CA ASN A 227 -0.78 12.02 -9.91
C ASN A 227 -1.62 10.74 -10.03
N GLY A 228 -2.94 10.86 -10.23
CA GLY A 228 -3.89 9.77 -10.20
C GLY A 228 -4.43 9.48 -8.80
N VAL A 229 -5.48 8.67 -8.74
CA VAL A 229 -6.17 8.35 -7.49
C VAL A 229 -6.38 6.84 -7.38
N ILE A 230 -6.12 6.29 -6.21
CA ILE A 230 -6.40 4.89 -5.86
C ILE A 230 -7.59 4.90 -4.89
N LEU A 231 -8.65 4.22 -5.27
CA LEU A 231 -9.86 4.05 -4.47
C LEU A 231 -9.89 2.64 -3.90
N ILE A 232 -9.99 2.53 -2.59
CA ILE A 232 -10.11 1.26 -1.88
C ILE A 232 -11.39 1.32 -1.07
N LYS A 233 -12.22 0.29 -1.23
CA LYS A 233 -13.43 0.12 -0.44
C LYS A 233 -13.30 -1.13 0.42
N THR A 234 -13.58 -0.99 1.72
CA THR A 234 -13.61 -2.12 2.63
C THR A 234 -14.94 -2.87 2.53
N LYS A 235 -14.96 -4.16 2.89
CA LYS A 235 -16.15 -5.02 2.82
C LYS A 235 -17.27 -4.46 3.70
N PRO A 236 -18.47 -4.14 3.13
CA PRO A 236 -19.64 -3.76 3.91
C PRO A 236 -20.33 -5.00 4.49
N GLY A 237 -21.24 -4.79 5.42
CA GLY A 237 -22.19 -5.81 5.86
C GLY A 237 -23.08 -6.30 4.71
N LYS A 238 -23.72 -7.46 4.87
CA LYS A 238 -24.65 -8.04 3.91
C LYS A 238 -25.89 -8.57 4.63
N VAL A 239 -27.07 -8.33 4.06
CA VAL A 239 -28.32 -8.92 4.58
C VAL A 239 -28.25 -10.44 4.47
N GLY A 240 -28.49 -11.14 5.56
CA GLY A 240 -28.47 -12.60 5.61
C GLY A 240 -27.99 -13.12 6.97
N LYS A 241 -27.97 -14.44 7.09
CA LYS A 241 -27.41 -15.12 8.28
C LYS A 241 -25.94 -14.77 8.43
N PRO A 242 -25.42 -14.73 9.67
CA PRO A 242 -23.99 -14.53 9.91
C PRO A 242 -23.14 -15.57 9.12
N GLN A 243 -22.23 -15.08 8.31
CA GLN A 243 -21.25 -15.87 7.56
C GLN A 243 -19.89 -15.67 8.20
N PHE A 244 -19.30 -16.74 8.71
CA PHE A 244 -17.94 -16.75 9.25
C PHE A 244 -16.98 -17.15 8.14
N SER A 245 -15.86 -16.44 8.04
CA SER A 245 -14.76 -16.76 7.16
C SER A 245 -13.47 -16.82 7.96
N VAL A 246 -12.68 -17.85 7.71
CA VAL A 246 -11.33 -17.99 8.26
C VAL A 246 -10.38 -18.19 7.10
N ASP A 247 -9.39 -17.32 6.99
CA ASP A 247 -8.31 -17.41 6.01
C ASP A 247 -6.98 -17.57 6.74
N TYR A 248 -6.23 -18.58 6.36
CA TYR A 248 -4.91 -18.87 6.90
C TYR A 248 -3.93 -19.17 5.79
N TYR A 249 -2.74 -18.59 5.87
CA TYR A 249 -1.61 -19.04 5.07
C TYR A 249 -0.32 -19.05 5.87
N GLU A 250 0.61 -19.85 5.42
CA GLU A 250 2.00 -19.92 5.84
C GLU A 250 2.87 -19.84 4.59
N GLY A 251 3.93 -19.03 4.63
CA GLY A 251 4.77 -18.74 3.48
C GLY A 251 6.25 -18.77 3.83
N PHE A 252 7.07 -19.10 2.84
CA PHE A 252 8.52 -19.00 2.89
C PHE A 252 8.96 -17.76 2.12
N VAL A 253 9.89 -17.00 2.70
CA VAL A 253 10.43 -15.76 2.15
C VAL A 253 11.91 -16.00 1.85
N THR A 254 12.39 -15.50 0.70
CA THR A 254 13.80 -15.53 0.32
C THR A 254 14.19 -14.22 -0.35
N LEU A 255 15.48 -13.91 -0.38
CA LEU A 255 15.97 -12.77 -1.16
C LEU A 255 15.72 -13.02 -2.66
N THR A 256 15.16 -12.04 -3.35
CA THR A 256 14.96 -12.10 -4.81
C THR A 256 16.29 -12.13 -5.55
N LYS A 257 17.31 -11.49 -4.99
CA LYS A 257 18.69 -11.52 -5.47
C LYS A 257 19.63 -11.35 -4.27
N LYS A 258 20.53 -12.30 -4.09
CA LYS A 258 21.64 -12.24 -3.14
C LYS A 258 22.90 -11.94 -3.94
N PRO A 259 23.64 -10.86 -3.65
CA PRO A 259 24.92 -10.62 -4.29
C PRO A 259 25.90 -11.77 -4.02
N GLU A 260 26.55 -12.27 -5.05
CA GLU A 260 27.65 -13.20 -4.93
C GLU A 260 28.95 -12.41 -4.75
N MET A 261 29.65 -12.62 -3.66
CA MET A 261 30.92 -11.97 -3.35
C MET A 261 32.07 -12.86 -3.73
N ALA A 262 33.19 -12.27 -4.12
CA ALA A 262 34.40 -13.01 -4.40
C ALA A 262 34.94 -13.68 -3.12
N ASP A 263 35.40 -14.91 -3.23
CA ASP A 263 36.16 -15.55 -2.18
C ASP A 263 37.58 -14.94 -2.05
N ALA A 264 38.32 -15.34 -1.00
CA ALA A 264 39.65 -14.80 -0.73
C ALA A 264 40.61 -14.94 -1.94
N PHE A 265 40.52 -16.06 -2.65
CA PHE A 265 41.46 -16.35 -3.73
C PHE A 265 41.17 -15.50 -4.98
N THR A 266 39.91 -15.47 -5.39
CA THR A 266 39.45 -14.62 -6.50
C THR A 266 39.71 -13.13 -6.19
N TYR A 267 39.44 -12.71 -4.93
CA TYR A 267 39.71 -11.33 -4.51
C TYR A 267 41.22 -10.99 -4.57
N MET A 268 42.08 -11.85 -4.00
CA MET A 268 43.54 -11.62 -3.98
C MET A 268 44.13 -11.59 -5.38
N ASP A 269 43.67 -12.47 -6.28
CA ASP A 269 44.13 -12.50 -7.67
C ASP A 269 43.76 -11.20 -8.42
N ALA A 270 42.49 -10.78 -8.31
CA ALA A 270 42.02 -9.53 -8.91
C ALA A 270 42.70 -8.28 -8.32
N ALA A 271 42.94 -8.27 -7.00
CA ALA A 271 43.66 -7.18 -6.33
C ALA A 271 45.11 -7.12 -6.79
N ASN A 272 45.79 -8.26 -6.94
CA ASN A 272 47.16 -8.33 -7.44
C ASN A 272 47.25 -7.83 -8.88
N GLU A 273 46.30 -8.21 -9.75
CA GLU A 273 46.28 -7.71 -11.14
C GLU A 273 46.18 -6.16 -11.16
N ALA A 274 45.24 -5.61 -10.41
CA ALA A 274 45.05 -4.15 -10.31
C ALA A 274 46.27 -3.41 -9.72
N TYR A 275 46.92 -4.01 -8.71
CA TYR A 275 48.12 -3.42 -8.11
C TYR A 275 49.34 -3.53 -9.01
N MET A 276 49.52 -4.63 -9.76
CA MET A 276 50.55 -4.77 -10.74
C MET A 276 50.43 -3.70 -11.83
N ASP A 277 49.23 -3.42 -12.32
CA ASP A 277 48.96 -2.41 -13.34
C ASP A 277 49.23 -0.98 -12.85
N THR A 278 48.87 -0.71 -11.58
CA THR A 278 48.92 0.66 -11.04
C THR A 278 50.23 0.98 -10.30
N ARG A 279 50.89 0.00 -9.68
CA ARG A 279 52.04 0.18 -8.79
C ARG A 279 53.26 -0.69 -9.14
N GLY A 280 53.12 -1.65 -10.08
CA GLY A 280 54.17 -2.57 -10.48
C GLY A 280 54.58 -3.58 -9.40
N SER A 281 53.73 -3.82 -8.43
CA SER A 281 53.95 -4.78 -7.32
C SER A 281 52.66 -5.51 -6.93
N MET A 282 52.77 -6.73 -6.41
CA MET A 282 51.62 -7.47 -5.90
C MET A 282 51.24 -6.93 -4.52
N LEU A 283 49.93 -6.86 -4.24
CA LEU A 283 49.40 -6.57 -2.90
C LEU A 283 49.53 -7.78 -1.97
N TYR A 284 49.24 -8.96 -2.48
CA TYR A 284 49.32 -10.24 -1.75
C TYR A 284 50.39 -11.10 -2.36
N SER A 285 51.40 -11.49 -1.58
CA SER A 285 52.49 -12.36 -2.04
C SER A 285 51.97 -13.77 -2.35
N PRO A 286 52.66 -14.54 -3.21
CA PRO A 286 52.35 -15.93 -3.45
C PRO A 286 52.36 -16.77 -2.16
N GLN A 287 53.25 -16.43 -1.22
CA GLN A 287 53.36 -17.10 0.09
C GLN A 287 52.11 -16.81 0.97
N TYR A 288 51.58 -15.57 0.95
CA TYR A 288 50.36 -15.22 1.65
C TYR A 288 49.14 -16.02 1.10
N ILE A 289 49.05 -16.12 -0.25
CA ILE A 289 47.98 -16.92 -0.89
C ILE A 289 48.13 -18.39 -0.52
N GLU A 290 49.35 -18.94 -0.49
CA GLU A 290 49.61 -20.33 -0.06
C GLU A 290 49.21 -20.54 1.40
N ALA A 291 49.60 -19.61 2.30
CA ALA A 291 49.22 -19.66 3.72
C ALA A 291 47.69 -19.67 3.89
N THR A 292 46.98 -18.86 3.11
CA THR A 292 45.54 -18.82 3.11
C THR A 292 44.95 -20.17 2.62
N LYS A 293 45.53 -20.78 1.56
CA LYS A 293 45.11 -22.12 1.09
C LYS A 293 45.34 -23.20 2.15
N LYS A 294 46.47 -23.16 2.88
CA LYS A 294 46.74 -24.09 4.01
C LYS A 294 45.72 -23.88 5.14
N ALA A 295 45.44 -22.63 5.49
CA ALA A 295 44.48 -22.28 6.54
C ALA A 295 43.05 -22.83 6.28
N HIS A 296 42.65 -22.94 5.02
CA HIS A 296 41.33 -23.43 4.61
C HIS A 296 41.33 -24.85 4.04
N GLY A 297 42.40 -25.62 4.29
CA GLY A 297 42.48 -27.04 3.94
C GLY A 297 42.57 -27.35 2.45
N LEU A 298 42.89 -26.37 1.61
CA LEU A 298 43.12 -26.57 0.17
C LEU A 298 44.53 -27.06 -0.16
N LEU A 299 45.45 -26.92 0.79
CA LEU A 299 46.80 -27.47 0.75
C LEU A 299 47.08 -28.18 2.11
N PRO A 300 48.07 -29.14 2.10
CA PRO A 300 48.52 -29.76 3.34
C PRO A 300 49.03 -28.67 4.31
N ASN A 301 48.59 -28.68 5.52
CA ASN A 301 48.93 -27.70 6.56
C ASN A 301 49.93 -28.32 7.53
N ASP A 302 51.18 -27.91 7.41
CA ASP A 302 52.31 -28.36 8.21
C ASP A 302 52.45 -27.59 9.55
N ASN A 303 51.77 -26.45 9.71
CA ASN A 303 51.75 -25.65 10.93
C ASN A 303 50.34 -25.05 11.15
N PRO A 304 49.38 -25.85 11.70
CA PRO A 304 48.00 -25.39 11.95
C PRO A 304 47.85 -24.24 12.96
N LEU A 305 48.88 -24.05 13.79
CA LEU A 305 48.91 -22.91 14.74
C LEU A 305 49.10 -21.59 13.99
N MET A 306 49.98 -21.58 13.01
CA MET A 306 50.25 -20.35 12.19
C MET A 306 49.28 -20.22 11.02
N PHE A 307 48.98 -21.33 10.32
CA PHE A 307 48.08 -21.29 9.16
C PHE A 307 46.67 -21.70 9.52
N ASN A 308 45.87 -20.70 9.96
CA ASN A 308 44.50 -20.92 10.40
C ASN A 308 43.57 -19.80 9.93
N PRO A 309 42.24 -20.00 9.94
CA PRO A 309 41.26 -19.04 9.44
C PRO A 309 41.18 -17.71 10.21
N TYR A 310 41.75 -17.62 11.39
CA TYR A 310 41.81 -16.39 12.17
C TYR A 310 42.89 -15.44 11.64
N LEU A 311 44.08 -15.98 11.36
CA LEU A 311 45.21 -15.22 10.85
C LEU A 311 45.12 -15.00 9.33
N TYR A 312 44.50 -15.93 8.60
CA TYR A 312 44.33 -15.90 7.13
C TYR A 312 42.82 -16.13 6.80
N PRO A 313 41.95 -15.13 7.01
CA PRO A 313 40.52 -15.29 6.83
C PRO A 313 40.10 -15.45 5.37
N ASN A 314 39.00 -16.17 5.16
CA ASN A 314 38.22 -16.24 3.93
C ASN A 314 36.74 -16.27 4.35
N VAL A 315 36.16 -15.09 4.53
CA VAL A 315 34.82 -14.95 5.09
C VAL A 315 33.82 -14.58 4.00
N ASP A 316 32.80 -15.41 3.83
CA ASP A 316 31.62 -15.08 3.01
C ASP A 316 30.61 -14.28 3.84
N TRP A 317 30.80 -12.97 3.87
CA TRP A 317 30.00 -12.06 4.69
C TRP A 317 28.51 -12.14 4.41
N MET A 318 28.11 -12.38 3.16
CA MET A 318 26.70 -12.50 2.81
C MET A 318 26.06 -13.75 3.39
N ASN A 319 26.76 -14.87 3.41
CA ASN A 319 26.28 -16.12 3.99
C ASN A 319 26.36 -16.11 5.52
N GLU A 320 27.29 -15.36 6.10
CA GLU A 320 27.37 -15.23 7.57
C GLU A 320 26.27 -14.30 8.13
N LEU A 321 25.77 -13.35 7.36
CA LEU A 321 24.75 -12.40 7.84
C LEU A 321 23.32 -12.83 7.52
N PHE A 322 23.08 -13.56 6.41
CA PHE A 322 21.72 -13.79 5.92
C PHE A 322 21.42 -15.28 5.74
N ASN A 323 20.25 -15.68 6.22
CA ASN A 323 19.65 -16.97 5.95
C ASN A 323 19.05 -16.99 4.54
N ASP A 324 19.00 -18.16 3.90
CA ASP A 324 18.38 -18.31 2.59
C ASP A 324 16.85 -18.28 2.66
N TRP A 325 16.26 -18.62 3.80
CA TRP A 325 14.82 -18.74 4.00
C TRP A 325 14.37 -18.02 5.29
N GLY A 326 13.33 -17.22 5.15
CA GLY A 326 12.52 -16.66 6.21
C GLY A 326 11.13 -17.30 6.20
N HIS A 327 10.29 -16.86 7.11
CA HIS A 327 8.96 -17.43 7.30
C HIS A 327 7.94 -16.35 7.64
N ASN A 328 6.78 -16.38 6.98
CA ASN A 328 5.65 -15.54 7.34
C ASN A 328 4.36 -16.36 7.47
N ARG A 329 3.42 -15.84 8.25
CA ARG A 329 2.09 -16.43 8.43
C ARG A 329 1.05 -15.37 8.68
N ARG A 330 -0.19 -15.64 8.25
CA ARG A 330 -1.35 -14.80 8.49
C ARG A 330 -2.55 -15.63 8.86
N VAL A 331 -3.33 -15.11 9.79
CA VAL A 331 -4.67 -15.60 10.13
C VAL A 331 -5.63 -14.41 10.03
N ASN A 332 -6.70 -14.53 9.27
CA ASN A 332 -7.82 -13.59 9.26
C ASN A 332 -9.09 -14.32 9.64
N VAL A 333 -9.84 -13.75 10.58
CA VAL A 333 -11.16 -14.25 10.99
C VAL A 333 -12.17 -13.13 10.82
N SER A 334 -13.20 -13.35 10.02
CA SER A 334 -14.21 -12.34 9.78
C SER A 334 -15.63 -12.91 9.91
N VAL A 335 -16.56 -12.02 10.24
CA VAL A 335 -17.99 -12.30 10.26
C VAL A 335 -18.75 -11.21 9.51
N ARG A 336 -19.67 -11.62 8.64
CA ARG A 336 -20.50 -10.75 7.82
C ARG A 336 -21.96 -11.18 7.92
N GLY A 337 -22.87 -10.23 8.14
CA GLY A 337 -24.29 -10.58 8.26
C GLY A 337 -25.17 -9.36 8.46
N GLY A 338 -26.45 -9.60 8.77
CA GLY A 338 -27.38 -8.56 9.15
C GLY A 338 -28.80 -8.77 8.67
N VAL A 339 -29.64 -7.82 9.02
CA VAL A 339 -31.06 -7.68 8.63
C VAL A 339 -31.20 -6.46 7.69
N PRO A 340 -32.32 -6.27 6.98
CA PRO A 340 -32.49 -5.14 6.04
C PRO A 340 -32.20 -3.76 6.64
N ASN A 341 -32.42 -3.58 7.94
CA ASN A 341 -32.22 -2.29 8.62
C ASN A 341 -30.84 -2.16 9.30
N ALA A 342 -30.07 -3.24 9.42
CA ALA A 342 -28.76 -3.22 10.05
C ALA A 342 -27.87 -4.34 9.50
N THR A 343 -26.78 -3.98 8.83
CA THR A 343 -25.80 -4.96 8.33
C THR A 343 -24.43 -4.65 8.89
N TYR A 344 -23.63 -5.69 9.11
CA TYR A 344 -22.31 -5.57 9.72
C TYR A 344 -21.27 -6.44 9.03
N TYR A 345 -20.04 -5.98 9.10
CA TYR A 345 -18.81 -6.72 8.82
C TYR A 345 -17.82 -6.47 9.94
N VAL A 346 -17.24 -7.52 10.51
CA VAL A 346 -16.20 -7.43 11.53
C VAL A 346 -15.09 -8.40 11.18
N SER A 347 -13.85 -7.96 11.25
CA SER A 347 -12.67 -8.77 10.96
C SER A 347 -11.57 -8.50 11.98
N LEU A 348 -10.82 -9.54 12.31
CA LEU A 348 -9.58 -9.50 13.07
C LEU A 348 -8.53 -10.33 12.34
N SER A 349 -7.33 -9.78 12.15
CA SER A 349 -6.24 -10.56 11.58
C SER A 349 -4.94 -10.39 12.36
N TYR A 350 -4.13 -11.43 12.28
CA TYR A 350 -2.79 -11.48 12.82
C TYR A 350 -1.81 -11.85 11.72
N TYR A 351 -0.75 -11.07 11.57
CA TYR A 351 0.37 -11.33 10.68
C TYR A 351 1.67 -11.39 11.48
N ASN A 352 2.50 -12.38 11.19
CA ASN A 352 3.83 -12.52 11.78
C ASN A 352 4.85 -12.85 10.68
N GLU A 353 6.01 -12.22 10.75
CA GLU A 353 7.12 -12.46 9.84
C GLU A 353 8.44 -12.45 10.59
N LYS A 354 9.31 -13.41 10.26
CA LYS A 354 10.70 -13.47 10.71
C LYS A 354 11.61 -13.10 9.55
N GLY A 355 12.55 -12.19 9.83
CA GLY A 355 13.51 -11.73 8.84
C GLY A 355 14.55 -12.80 8.45
N LEU A 356 15.39 -12.42 7.50
CA LEU A 356 16.43 -13.28 6.93
C LEU A 356 17.80 -13.11 7.62
N THR A 357 17.94 -12.22 8.60
CA THR A 357 19.21 -12.05 9.31
C THR A 357 19.57 -13.26 10.18
N ARG A 358 20.85 -13.65 10.12
CA ARG A 358 21.41 -14.63 11.05
C ARG A 358 21.83 -13.92 12.31
N THR A 359 21.17 -14.19 13.41
CA THR A 359 21.56 -13.65 14.70
C THR A 359 22.05 -14.75 15.61
N ALA A 360 23.10 -14.43 16.37
CA ALA A 360 23.52 -15.26 17.48
C ALA A 360 22.63 -14.98 18.70
N GLU A 361 22.39 -15.97 19.53
CA GLU A 361 21.83 -15.75 20.85
C GLU A 361 22.85 -14.92 21.66
N MET A 362 22.41 -13.74 22.07
CA MET A 362 23.21 -12.85 22.88
C MET A 362 22.78 -12.99 24.34
N GLU A 363 23.71 -12.77 25.25
CA GLU A 363 23.51 -13.00 26.70
C GLU A 363 22.30 -12.27 27.30
N ASN A 364 21.96 -11.08 26.78
CA ASN A 364 20.96 -10.20 27.39
C ASN A 364 19.90 -9.63 26.45
N TYR A 365 19.95 -9.89 25.13
CA TYR A 365 18.96 -9.39 24.18
C TYR A 365 18.91 -10.23 22.90
N ASP A 366 17.80 -10.08 22.18
CA ASP A 366 17.56 -10.70 20.86
C ASP A 366 17.52 -9.61 19.78
N ALA A 367 18.43 -9.67 18.81
CA ALA A 367 18.47 -8.77 17.66
C ALA A 367 17.81 -9.37 16.39
N ASN A 368 17.14 -10.53 16.52
CA ASN A 368 16.43 -11.16 15.40
C ASN A 368 15.33 -10.23 14.87
N ILE A 369 15.26 -10.11 13.54
CA ILE A 369 14.15 -9.41 12.93
C ILE A 369 12.87 -10.23 13.10
N ARG A 370 11.92 -9.62 13.80
CA ARG A 370 10.58 -10.16 14.00
C ARG A 370 9.56 -9.04 13.88
N TYR A 371 8.53 -9.26 13.11
CA TYR A 371 7.43 -8.32 12.92
C TYR A 371 6.09 -9.00 13.22
N ASP A 372 5.31 -8.40 14.10
CA ASP A 372 3.96 -8.82 14.47
C ASP A 372 2.98 -7.69 14.17
N ARG A 373 1.86 -7.99 13.49
CA ARG A 373 0.81 -7.02 13.20
C ARG A 373 -0.58 -7.59 13.46
N TYR A 374 -1.39 -6.83 14.15
CA TYR A 374 -2.79 -7.11 14.45
C TYR A 374 -3.64 -6.08 13.74
N ASN A 375 -4.48 -6.52 12.80
CA ASN A 375 -5.44 -5.66 12.12
C ASN A 375 -6.84 -5.86 12.68
N TYR A 376 -7.63 -4.81 12.66
CA TYR A 376 -9.05 -4.86 13.00
C TYR A 376 -9.85 -3.99 12.04
N THR A 377 -11.02 -4.49 11.62
CA THR A 377 -11.98 -3.80 10.77
C THR A 377 -13.39 -4.05 11.27
N ALA A 378 -14.20 -2.99 11.38
CA ALA A 378 -15.60 -3.08 11.73
C ALA A 378 -16.40 -2.06 10.93
N ASN A 379 -17.31 -2.54 10.08
CA ASN A 379 -18.23 -1.74 9.28
C ASN A 379 -19.66 -2.06 9.65
N LEU A 380 -20.42 -1.02 9.97
CA LEU A 380 -21.82 -1.12 10.35
C LEU A 380 -22.63 -0.16 9.48
N ASN A 381 -23.63 -0.70 8.79
CA ASN A 381 -24.61 0.09 8.04
C ASN A 381 -25.96 -0.02 8.73
N LEU A 382 -26.53 1.10 9.10
CA LEU A 382 -27.83 1.21 9.77
C LEU A 382 -28.80 1.97 8.88
N LYS A 383 -30.03 1.49 8.78
CA LYS A 383 -31.15 2.16 8.11
C LYS A 383 -32.26 2.43 9.13
N PRO A 384 -32.15 3.51 9.93
CA PRO A 384 -33.14 3.85 10.91
C PRO A 384 -34.52 4.19 10.30
N THR A 385 -34.51 4.66 9.05
CA THR A 385 -35.72 4.87 8.23
C THR A 385 -35.47 4.34 6.82
N GLU A 386 -36.51 4.25 5.99
CA GLU A 386 -36.36 3.86 4.56
C GLU A 386 -35.53 4.85 3.75
N THR A 387 -35.44 6.09 4.20
CA THR A 387 -34.78 7.20 3.50
C THR A 387 -33.44 7.62 4.14
N THR A 388 -33.11 7.13 5.34
CA THR A 388 -31.90 7.50 6.07
C THR A 388 -30.97 6.31 6.22
N THR A 389 -29.70 6.49 5.85
CA THR A 389 -28.64 5.50 6.06
C THR A 389 -27.52 6.10 6.88
N ILE A 390 -27.00 5.37 7.85
CA ILE A 390 -25.84 5.71 8.66
C ILE A 390 -24.79 4.62 8.45
N ASP A 391 -23.63 5.00 7.91
CA ASP A 391 -22.48 4.12 7.77
C ASP A 391 -21.44 4.48 8.84
N LEU A 392 -21.03 3.50 9.63
CA LEU A 392 -19.98 3.60 10.62
C LEU A 392 -18.83 2.68 10.19
N GLY A 393 -17.64 3.23 10.08
CA GLY A 393 -16.42 2.50 9.73
C GLY A 393 -15.33 2.70 10.79
N PHE A 394 -14.74 1.60 11.24
CA PHE A 394 -13.55 1.57 12.08
C PHE A 394 -12.58 0.58 11.50
N ASN A 395 -11.34 1.00 11.25
CA ASN A 395 -10.26 0.11 10.87
C ASN A 395 -8.92 0.60 11.39
N GLY A 396 -7.96 -0.30 11.49
CA GLY A 396 -6.64 0.06 11.94
C GLY A 396 -5.76 -1.14 12.19
N PHE A 397 -4.59 -0.87 12.76
CA PHE A 397 -3.64 -1.90 13.13
C PHE A 397 -2.79 -1.50 14.34
N LEU A 398 -2.26 -2.52 15.01
CA LEU A 398 -1.17 -2.45 15.96
C LEU A 398 -0.02 -3.27 15.40
N SER A 399 1.18 -2.72 15.30
CA SER A 399 2.35 -3.49 14.93
C SER A 399 3.48 -3.32 15.92
N MET A 400 4.27 -4.39 16.07
CA MET A 400 5.47 -4.46 16.87
C MET A 400 6.56 -5.10 16.05
N GLY A 401 7.69 -4.40 15.90
CA GLY A 401 8.88 -4.90 15.23
C GLY A 401 10.06 -4.93 16.19
N ASN A 402 10.86 -5.98 16.11
CA ASN A 402 12.17 -6.08 16.72
C ASN A 402 13.21 -6.18 15.61
N TYR A 403 14.27 -5.38 15.70
CA TYR A 403 15.29 -5.26 14.66
C TYR A 403 16.68 -5.17 15.26
N PRO A 404 17.75 -5.52 14.53
CA PRO A 404 19.10 -5.12 14.86
C PRO A 404 19.18 -3.59 15.00
N GLN A 405 20.08 -3.10 15.79
CA GLN A 405 20.30 -1.65 15.90
C GLN A 405 20.81 -1.05 14.59
N GLN A 406 21.67 -1.79 13.87
CA GLN A 406 22.12 -1.41 12.53
C GLN A 406 21.02 -1.67 11.50
N SER A 407 20.81 -0.73 10.58
CA SER A 407 19.78 -0.92 9.54
C SER A 407 20.17 -2.06 8.58
N THR A 408 19.18 -2.72 8.00
CA THR A 408 19.43 -3.77 6.97
C THR A 408 20.21 -3.22 5.79
N SER A 409 19.98 -1.97 5.38
CA SER A 409 20.74 -1.29 4.32
C SER A 409 22.21 -1.13 4.68
N ASP A 410 22.51 -0.74 5.92
CA ASP A 410 23.90 -0.58 6.39
C ASP A 410 24.59 -1.94 6.53
N LEU A 411 23.87 -2.99 6.93
CA LEU A 411 24.38 -4.36 6.99
C LEU A 411 24.78 -4.87 5.60
N PHE A 412 23.93 -4.64 4.59
CA PHE A 412 24.26 -4.97 3.20
C PHE A 412 25.47 -4.15 2.71
N ALA A 413 25.51 -2.84 2.96
CA ALA A 413 26.64 -1.98 2.59
C ALA A 413 27.94 -2.48 3.24
N SER A 414 27.91 -2.74 4.55
CA SER A 414 29.06 -3.26 5.31
C SER A 414 29.57 -4.60 4.76
N ALA A 415 28.65 -5.54 4.45
CA ALA A 415 29.00 -6.84 3.87
C ALA A 415 29.60 -6.76 2.45
N MET A 416 29.20 -5.75 1.66
CA MET A 416 29.71 -5.54 0.30
C MET A 416 30.99 -4.70 0.24
N GLU A 417 31.24 -3.85 1.25
CA GLU A 417 32.43 -3.00 1.33
C GLU A 417 33.66 -3.75 1.87
N ILE A 418 33.44 -4.70 2.79
CA ILE A 418 34.54 -5.46 3.38
C ILE A 418 34.96 -6.63 2.48
N ASN A 419 36.26 -6.77 2.27
CA ASN A 419 36.78 -7.91 1.52
C ASN A 419 36.91 -9.18 2.40
N PRO A 420 37.00 -10.36 1.80
CA PRO A 420 36.98 -11.65 2.52
C PRO A 420 38.23 -11.94 3.35
N VAL A 421 39.33 -11.19 3.15
CA VAL A 421 40.66 -11.47 3.75
C VAL A 421 41.05 -10.50 4.87
N TYR A 422 40.22 -9.49 5.17
CA TYR A 422 40.59 -8.46 6.14
C TYR A 422 40.44 -8.87 7.59
N LEU A 423 39.29 -9.45 7.91
CA LEU A 423 38.93 -9.78 9.27
C LEU A 423 38.41 -11.22 9.36
N PRO A 424 38.72 -11.95 10.43
CA PRO A 424 37.98 -13.17 10.77
C PRO A 424 36.56 -12.77 11.23
N LEU A 425 35.65 -13.74 11.26
CA LEU A 425 34.29 -13.52 11.72
C LEU A 425 34.27 -12.97 13.17
N MET A 426 35.03 -13.60 14.06
CA MET A 426 35.29 -13.19 15.44
C MET A 426 36.72 -13.58 15.81
N MET A 427 37.32 -12.96 16.82
CA MET A 427 38.59 -13.41 17.36
C MET A 427 38.44 -14.73 18.13
N PRO A 428 39.53 -15.51 18.28
CA PRO A 428 39.50 -16.78 19.03
C PRO A 428 38.93 -16.69 20.46
N ASP A 429 39.13 -15.57 21.12
CA ASP A 429 38.62 -15.28 22.49
C ASP A 429 37.18 -14.73 22.49
N GLY A 430 36.56 -14.60 21.30
CA GLY A 430 35.22 -14.05 21.15
C GLY A 430 35.15 -12.52 21.12
N SER A 431 36.30 -11.82 21.17
CA SER A 431 36.34 -10.37 20.98
C SER A 431 36.09 -9.97 19.51
N VAL A 432 35.71 -8.68 19.30
CA VAL A 432 35.34 -8.17 17.98
C VAL A 432 36.60 -7.77 17.23
N PRO A 433 36.87 -8.34 16.01
CA PRO A 433 37.97 -7.90 15.18
C PRO A 433 37.75 -6.52 14.56
N GLY A 434 38.81 -5.72 14.47
CA GLY A 434 38.82 -4.41 13.85
C GLY A 434 40.23 -3.99 13.45
N ILE A 435 40.39 -3.27 12.34
CA ILE A 435 41.69 -2.86 11.80
C ILE A 435 42.00 -1.39 12.06
N SER A 436 40.97 -0.54 11.99
CA SER A 436 41.12 0.90 12.06
C SER A 436 40.98 1.46 13.47
N THR A 437 41.90 2.32 13.86
CA THR A 437 41.82 3.10 15.12
C THR A 437 40.67 4.10 15.13
N ASN A 438 40.16 4.50 13.97
CA ASN A 438 38.98 5.38 13.84
C ASN A 438 37.66 4.60 13.82
N GLY A 439 37.73 3.27 13.77
CA GLY A 439 36.53 2.42 13.75
C GLY A 439 35.71 2.48 12.47
N ASP A 440 36.30 2.96 11.37
CA ASP A 440 35.61 3.13 10.09
C ASP A 440 35.39 1.80 9.36
N LEU A 441 36.34 0.86 9.52
CA LEU A 441 36.20 -0.49 9.01
C LEU A 441 35.48 -1.36 10.04
N ARG A 442 34.25 -1.70 9.77
CA ARG A 442 33.38 -2.43 10.69
C ARG A 442 33.37 -3.91 10.39
N ASN A 443 33.20 -4.72 11.40
CA ASN A 443 32.90 -6.12 11.25
C ASN A 443 31.39 -6.29 11.06
N PRO A 444 30.89 -6.72 9.86
CA PRO A 444 29.46 -6.83 9.60
C PRO A 444 28.71 -7.77 10.53
N TYR A 445 29.33 -8.86 10.97
CA TYR A 445 28.74 -9.82 11.91
C TYR A 445 28.58 -9.21 13.30
N ALA A 446 29.55 -8.45 13.77
CA ALA A 446 29.44 -7.73 15.05
C ALA A 446 28.42 -6.58 14.96
N ASP A 447 28.33 -5.90 13.80
CA ASP A 447 27.33 -4.88 13.57
C ASP A 447 25.90 -5.46 13.60
N LEU A 448 25.71 -6.68 13.11
CA LEU A 448 24.43 -7.38 13.21
C LEU A 448 24.12 -7.84 14.64
N THR A 449 25.10 -8.47 15.32
CA THR A 449 24.84 -9.24 16.54
C THR A 449 25.17 -8.49 17.83
N ARG A 450 26.11 -7.51 17.81
CA ARG A 450 26.70 -6.88 19.00
C ARG A 450 26.55 -5.37 19.09
N ARG A 451 25.65 -4.78 18.26
CA ARG A 451 25.35 -3.34 18.31
C ARG A 451 24.11 -3.00 19.12
N GLY A 452 23.43 -4.01 19.67
CA GLY A 452 22.15 -3.86 20.35
C GLY A 452 20.96 -4.09 19.43
N TYR A 453 19.81 -3.54 19.81
CA TYR A 453 18.55 -3.79 19.12
C TYR A 453 17.63 -2.57 19.14
N LYS A 454 16.60 -2.59 18.28
CA LYS A 454 15.57 -1.57 18.17
C LYS A 454 14.19 -2.22 18.21
N ASN A 455 13.30 -1.69 19.06
CA ASN A 455 11.89 -2.03 19.08
C ASN A 455 11.08 -0.89 18.48
N GLU A 456 10.27 -1.20 17.47
CA GLU A 456 9.31 -0.29 16.87
C GLU A 456 7.90 -0.69 17.22
N ALA A 457 7.08 0.25 17.68
CA ALA A 457 5.67 0.06 17.87
C ALA A 457 4.90 1.11 17.07
N ARG A 458 3.95 0.67 16.23
CA ARG A 458 3.09 1.55 15.44
C ARG A 458 1.63 1.21 15.68
N ASN A 459 0.83 2.25 15.78
CA ASN A 459 -0.61 2.15 16.05
C ASN A 459 -1.34 3.12 15.13
N GLN A 460 -2.34 2.64 14.43
CA GLN A 460 -3.21 3.44 13.59
C GLN A 460 -4.67 3.11 13.89
N LEU A 461 -5.47 4.14 14.11
CA LEU A 461 -6.92 4.06 14.23
C LEU A 461 -7.54 5.00 13.20
N ASN A 462 -8.36 4.47 12.34
CA ASN A 462 -9.16 5.20 11.38
C ASN A 462 -10.64 5.04 11.72
N SER A 463 -11.38 6.14 11.73
CA SER A 463 -12.81 6.12 12.01
C SER A 463 -13.56 7.06 11.06
N ASN A 464 -14.73 6.67 10.64
CA ASN A 464 -15.64 7.52 9.87
C ASN A 464 -17.09 7.23 10.20
N ILE A 465 -17.89 8.29 10.14
CA ILE A 465 -19.34 8.25 10.17
C ILE A 465 -19.88 8.99 8.94
N ARG A 466 -20.73 8.34 8.18
CA ARG A 466 -21.46 8.93 7.05
C ARG A 466 -22.94 8.84 7.29
N LEU A 467 -23.62 9.96 7.16
CA LEU A 467 -25.08 10.06 7.14
C LEU A 467 -25.52 10.33 5.71
N THR A 468 -26.42 9.52 5.18
CA THR A 468 -27.02 9.70 3.85
C THR A 468 -28.53 9.78 3.99
N GLN A 469 -29.13 10.82 3.42
CA GLN A 469 -30.56 11.08 3.40
C GLN A 469 -31.06 11.12 1.96
N ASP A 470 -32.00 10.23 1.60
CA ASP A 470 -32.78 10.35 0.37
C ASP A 470 -33.77 11.51 0.53
N LEU A 471 -33.71 12.46 -0.41
CA LEU A 471 -34.56 13.64 -0.45
C LEU A 471 -35.69 13.51 -1.49
N GLY A 472 -35.93 12.32 -2.01
CA GLY A 472 -36.93 12.00 -3.04
C GLY A 472 -38.37 12.14 -2.62
N PHE A 473 -38.70 12.96 -1.63
CA PHE A 473 -40.03 13.19 -1.08
C PHE A 473 -41.04 13.77 -2.08
N TRP A 474 -40.54 14.60 -3.03
CA TRP A 474 -41.38 15.21 -4.06
C TRP A 474 -41.05 14.64 -5.46
N LYS A 475 -41.98 14.75 -6.38
CA LYS A 475 -41.77 14.30 -7.77
C LYS A 475 -40.53 14.92 -8.43
N TRP A 476 -40.20 16.18 -8.13
CA TRP A 476 -39.06 16.90 -8.72
C TRP A 476 -37.72 16.52 -8.05
N SER A 477 -37.74 16.11 -6.78
CA SER A 477 -36.53 15.74 -6.05
C SER A 477 -36.20 14.23 -6.09
N LYS A 478 -37.00 13.41 -6.79
CA LYS A 478 -36.69 11.99 -6.99
C LYS A 478 -35.31 11.79 -7.56
N GLY A 479 -34.48 10.97 -6.92
CA GLY A 479 -33.08 10.75 -7.27
C GLY A 479 -32.10 11.74 -6.66
N LEU A 480 -32.57 12.67 -5.80
CA LEU A 480 -31.71 13.56 -5.03
C LEU A 480 -31.38 12.95 -3.67
N THR A 481 -30.10 12.85 -3.34
CA THR A 481 -29.60 12.41 -2.04
C THR A 481 -28.62 13.43 -1.47
N ALA A 482 -28.71 13.66 -0.15
CA ALA A 482 -27.71 14.44 0.58
C ALA A 482 -26.89 13.52 1.47
N SER A 483 -25.58 13.72 1.54
CA SER A 483 -24.76 13.01 2.51
C SER A 483 -23.76 13.93 3.21
N ALA A 484 -23.43 13.57 4.44
CA ALA A 484 -22.38 14.22 5.22
C ALA A 484 -21.50 13.14 5.86
N MET A 485 -20.18 13.32 5.82
CA MET A 485 -19.20 12.41 6.41
C MET A 485 -18.23 13.18 7.31
N LEU A 486 -17.95 12.60 8.47
CA LEU A 486 -16.89 13.02 9.38
C LEU A 486 -15.95 11.84 9.56
N ALA A 487 -14.65 12.07 9.41
CA ALA A 487 -13.62 11.08 9.72
C ALA A 487 -12.58 11.66 10.67
N PHE A 488 -12.08 10.80 11.56
CA PHE A 488 -11.03 11.13 12.51
C PHE A 488 -10.04 9.96 12.56
N ASP A 489 -8.79 10.26 12.21
CA ASP A 489 -7.72 9.27 12.12
C ASP A 489 -6.57 9.69 13.03
N VAL A 490 -5.97 8.70 13.70
CA VAL A 490 -4.81 8.85 14.59
C VAL A 490 -3.75 7.84 14.20
N HIS A 491 -2.52 8.30 14.13
CA HIS A 491 -1.35 7.44 13.95
C HIS A 491 -0.29 7.80 14.99
N ASN A 492 0.22 6.79 15.68
CA ASN A 492 1.30 6.93 16.65
C ASN A 492 2.41 5.95 16.31
N SER A 493 3.66 6.37 16.48
CA SER A 493 4.83 5.49 16.42
C SER A 493 5.73 5.76 17.61
N ARG A 494 6.39 4.69 18.06
CA ARG A 494 7.40 4.76 19.12
C ARG A 494 8.54 3.81 18.76
N ASP A 495 9.75 4.34 18.78
CA ASP A 495 10.98 3.61 18.55
C ASP A 495 11.81 3.63 19.83
N LEU A 496 12.16 2.45 20.33
CA LEU A 496 13.06 2.28 21.46
C LEU A 496 14.37 1.69 20.93
N LYS A 497 15.46 2.40 21.09
CA LYS A 497 16.78 2.00 20.59
C LYS A 497 17.71 1.72 21.75
N TYR A 498 18.32 0.58 21.71
CA TYR A 498 19.33 0.13 22.65
C TYR A 498 20.61 -0.12 21.87
N ASN A 499 21.60 0.74 22.01
CA ASN A 499 22.81 0.66 21.21
C ASN A 499 24.05 0.50 22.08
N LYS A 500 25.00 -0.28 21.60
CA LYS A 500 26.35 -0.39 22.15
C LYS A 500 27.36 -0.54 21.03
N ARG A 501 28.59 -0.34 21.34
CA ARG A 501 29.70 -0.64 20.44
C ARG A 501 30.84 -1.15 21.29
N GLU A 502 31.16 -2.43 21.16
CA GLU A 502 32.23 -3.07 21.93
C GLU A 502 33.62 -2.59 21.45
N ASP A 503 34.63 -2.78 22.31
CA ASP A 503 36.02 -2.62 21.94
C ASP A 503 36.34 -3.52 20.75
N THR A 504 37.21 -3.05 19.83
CA THR A 504 37.68 -3.87 18.73
C THR A 504 39.17 -4.08 18.81
N TYR A 505 39.61 -5.23 18.34
CA TYR A 505 40.99 -5.70 18.47
C TYR A 505 41.52 -6.19 17.12
N ASN A 506 42.84 -6.11 16.96
CA ASN A 506 43.57 -6.78 15.93
C ASN A 506 44.66 -7.65 16.55
N PHE A 507 45.23 -8.58 15.82
CA PHE A 507 46.37 -9.34 16.28
C PHE A 507 47.58 -8.42 16.49
N ALA A 508 48.29 -8.58 17.64
CA ALA A 508 49.46 -7.80 18.00
C ALA A 508 50.74 -8.58 17.70
N GLY A 509 51.01 -8.77 16.42
CA GLY A 509 52.22 -9.41 15.91
C GLY A 509 52.79 -8.61 14.74
N THR A 510 54.01 -8.99 14.33
CA THR A 510 54.64 -8.46 13.14
C THR A 510 54.42 -9.40 11.94
N LYS A 511 54.56 -8.84 10.74
CA LYS A 511 54.51 -9.63 9.51
C LYS A 511 55.86 -9.51 8.79
N ASP A 512 56.29 -10.60 8.16
CA ASP A 512 57.45 -10.62 7.31
C ASP A 512 57.26 -9.83 6.00
N GLU A 513 58.27 -9.82 5.14
CA GLU A 513 58.25 -9.14 3.83
C GLU A 513 57.21 -9.74 2.85
N ASN A 514 56.74 -10.98 3.12
CA ASN A 514 55.74 -11.66 2.34
C ASN A 514 54.35 -11.46 2.90
N GLY A 515 54.17 -10.72 4.02
CA GLY A 515 52.90 -10.51 4.72
C GLY A 515 52.50 -11.63 5.63
N LEU A 516 53.35 -12.64 5.86
CA LEU A 516 53.08 -13.73 6.81
C LEU A 516 53.29 -13.29 8.25
N TRP A 517 52.43 -13.77 9.14
CA TRP A 517 52.57 -13.51 10.56
C TRP A 517 53.81 -14.21 11.15
N ASN A 518 54.56 -13.50 12.00
CA ASN A 518 55.63 -14.04 12.80
C ASN A 518 55.13 -14.67 14.11
N ASP A 519 55.96 -15.49 14.75
CA ASP A 519 55.66 -16.16 16.02
C ASP A 519 55.32 -15.17 17.16
N ASP A 520 55.69 -13.90 17.03
CA ASP A 520 55.38 -12.83 18.00
C ASP A 520 53.87 -12.48 18.09
N VAL A 521 53.03 -13.10 17.22
CA VAL A 521 51.56 -13.04 17.32
C VAL A 521 51.04 -13.82 18.54
N PHE A 522 51.87 -14.70 19.11
CA PHE A 522 51.58 -15.44 20.32
C PHE A 522 52.36 -14.92 21.52
N ASP A 523 51.82 -15.14 22.71
CA ASP A 523 52.54 -14.92 23.98
C ASP A 523 53.38 -16.17 24.35
N ALA A 524 54.07 -16.11 25.51
CA ALA A 524 54.88 -17.20 26.00
C ALA A 524 54.08 -18.50 26.30
N ASP A 525 52.77 -18.36 26.53
CA ASP A 525 51.86 -19.48 26.84
C ASP A 525 51.15 -20.02 25.58
N GLY A 526 51.47 -19.44 24.40
CA GLY A 526 50.89 -19.82 23.10
C GLY A 526 49.49 -19.24 22.80
N ASN A 527 49.05 -18.25 23.57
CA ASN A 527 47.79 -17.54 23.30
C ASN A 527 48.02 -16.38 22.34
N TYR A 528 47.00 -16.03 21.57
CA TYR A 528 47.06 -14.88 20.69
C TYR A 528 47.23 -13.55 21.48
N ARG A 529 48.09 -12.69 20.98
CA ARG A 529 48.23 -11.33 21.46
C ARG A 529 47.34 -10.39 20.69
N TYR A 530 46.64 -9.52 21.40
CA TYR A 530 45.69 -8.56 20.82
C TYR A 530 46.12 -7.10 21.07
N ALA A 531 45.94 -6.28 20.07
CA ALA A 531 46.07 -4.83 20.15
C ALA A 531 44.69 -4.19 20.07
N LEU A 532 44.37 -3.31 20.99
CA LEU A 532 43.14 -2.53 20.94
C LEU A 532 43.18 -1.57 19.76
N THR A 533 42.19 -1.62 18.90
CA THR A 533 42.06 -0.75 17.71
C THR A 533 41.01 0.33 17.90
N TYR A 534 39.99 0.08 18.69
CA TYR A 534 38.95 1.03 19.04
C TYR A 534 38.45 0.79 20.46
N THR A 535 38.33 1.88 21.23
CA THR A 535 37.71 1.84 22.56
C THR A 535 36.22 2.13 22.45
N GLY A 536 35.43 1.17 22.80
CA GLY A 536 33.97 1.21 22.76
C GLY A 536 33.34 1.35 24.15
N HIS A 537 32.11 0.89 24.24
CA HIS A 537 31.36 0.76 25.50
C HIS A 537 30.55 -0.53 25.50
N LYS A 538 30.52 -1.23 26.60
CA LYS A 538 29.85 -2.54 26.74
C LYS A 538 28.37 -2.40 27.11
N ASP A 539 28.00 -1.30 27.79
CA ASP A 539 26.65 -1.05 28.26
C ASP A 539 25.74 -0.55 27.10
N LEU A 540 24.48 -0.98 27.12
CA LEU A 540 23.48 -0.51 26.21
C LEU A 540 23.07 0.93 26.53
N ALA A 541 23.38 1.86 25.62
CA ALA A 541 22.85 3.21 25.68
C ALA A 541 21.40 3.21 25.17
N PHE A 542 20.53 3.91 25.87
CA PHE A 542 19.13 4.03 25.55
C PHE A 542 18.83 5.34 24.82
N ASP A 543 18.07 5.25 23.73
CA ASP A 543 17.49 6.38 23.00
C ASP A 543 16.05 6.05 22.63
N GLN A 544 15.19 7.05 22.52
CA GLN A 544 13.81 6.86 22.10
C GLN A 544 13.34 7.94 21.16
N GLY A 545 12.55 7.54 20.18
CA GLY A 545 11.80 8.41 19.29
C GLY A 545 10.30 8.16 19.46
N ALA A 546 9.50 9.21 19.36
CA ALA A 546 8.05 9.10 19.29
C ALA A 546 7.51 10.12 18.30
N SER A 547 6.52 9.71 17.52
CA SER A 547 5.78 10.65 16.68
C SER A 547 4.29 10.33 16.70
N ASP A 548 3.48 11.38 16.62
CA ASP A 548 2.04 11.29 16.50
C ASP A 548 1.53 12.13 15.34
N SER A 549 0.44 11.70 14.75
CA SER A 549 -0.30 12.52 13.80
C SER A 549 -1.80 12.30 13.91
N ARG A 550 -2.57 13.33 13.58
CA ARG A 550 -4.02 13.34 13.60
C ARG A 550 -4.57 13.97 12.33
N SER A 551 -5.59 13.34 11.75
CA SER A 551 -6.32 13.89 10.62
C SER A 551 -7.80 13.99 10.95
N THR A 552 -8.41 15.13 10.65
CA THR A 552 -9.86 15.32 10.68
C THR A 552 -10.31 15.66 9.28
N TYR A 553 -11.30 14.94 8.78
CA TYR A 553 -11.89 15.14 7.46
C TYR A 553 -13.38 15.33 7.58
N PHE A 554 -13.90 16.36 6.92
CA PHE A 554 -15.33 16.61 6.78
C PHE A 554 -15.69 16.71 5.31
N GLU A 555 -16.82 16.13 4.93
CA GLU A 555 -17.39 16.13 3.59
C GLU A 555 -18.91 16.33 3.68
N ALA A 556 -19.45 17.13 2.76
CA ALA A 556 -20.88 17.24 2.54
C ALA A 556 -21.16 17.21 1.04
N SER A 557 -22.14 16.43 0.61
CA SER A 557 -22.47 16.29 -0.82
C SER A 557 -23.94 16.22 -1.09
N LEU A 558 -24.31 16.69 -2.28
CA LEU A 558 -25.63 16.51 -2.92
C LEU A 558 -25.41 15.71 -4.20
N ASN A 559 -26.10 14.59 -4.31
CA ASN A 559 -26.07 13.72 -5.49
C ASN A 559 -27.45 13.67 -6.12
N TYR A 560 -27.51 13.78 -7.43
CA TYR A 560 -28.71 13.61 -8.23
C TYR A 560 -28.47 12.53 -9.29
N ASP A 561 -29.34 11.55 -9.40
CA ASP A 561 -29.30 10.54 -10.45
C ASP A 561 -30.72 10.13 -10.82
N ARG A 562 -31.10 10.42 -12.10
CA ARG A 562 -32.44 10.13 -12.58
C ARG A 562 -32.47 9.87 -14.08
N SER A 563 -33.30 8.89 -14.46
CA SER A 563 -33.63 8.58 -15.84
C SER A 563 -34.97 9.16 -16.25
N PHE A 564 -35.03 9.75 -17.43
CA PHE A 564 -36.22 10.32 -18.10
C PHE A 564 -36.38 9.66 -19.48
N GLY A 565 -37.01 8.52 -19.53
CA GLY A 565 -37.06 7.70 -20.74
C GLY A 565 -35.64 7.25 -21.16
N LEU A 566 -35.20 7.66 -22.35
CA LEU A 566 -33.88 7.33 -22.88
C LEU A 566 -32.76 8.27 -22.36
N HIS A 567 -33.11 9.31 -21.60
CA HIS A 567 -32.16 10.30 -21.07
C HIS A 567 -31.86 9.98 -19.62
N ARG A 568 -30.59 9.95 -19.25
CA ARG A 568 -30.15 9.86 -17.86
C ARG A 568 -29.31 11.08 -17.50
N ILE A 569 -29.63 11.70 -16.38
CA ILE A 569 -28.93 12.89 -15.89
C ILE A 569 -28.40 12.56 -14.48
N GLY A 570 -27.10 12.80 -14.30
CA GLY A 570 -26.45 12.71 -12.99
C GLY A 570 -25.80 14.04 -12.61
N GLY A 571 -25.73 14.34 -11.34
CA GLY A 571 -25.08 15.53 -10.80
C GLY A 571 -24.48 15.26 -9.42
N LEU A 572 -23.35 15.90 -9.13
CA LEU A 572 -22.72 15.91 -7.81
C LEU A 572 -22.30 17.35 -7.50
N LEU A 573 -22.62 17.80 -6.30
CA LEU A 573 -22.00 18.98 -5.68
C LEU A 573 -21.43 18.54 -4.34
N LEU A 574 -20.15 18.84 -4.11
CA LEU A 574 -19.42 18.37 -2.94
C LEU A 574 -18.55 19.47 -2.35
N TYR A 575 -18.59 19.60 -1.04
CA TYR A 575 -17.65 20.37 -0.25
C TYR A 575 -16.85 19.43 0.65
N ASN A 576 -15.53 19.65 0.74
CA ASN A 576 -14.66 18.94 1.67
C ASN A 576 -13.68 19.84 2.41
N GLN A 577 -13.27 19.41 3.59
CA GLN A 577 -12.27 20.06 4.41
C GLN A 577 -11.41 19.00 5.12
N LYS A 578 -10.09 19.20 5.10
CA LYS A 578 -9.12 18.36 5.81
C LYS A 578 -8.23 19.20 6.71
N ILE A 579 -8.03 18.73 7.94
CA ILE A 579 -7.07 19.28 8.90
C ILE A 579 -6.15 18.15 9.33
N TYR A 580 -4.86 18.30 9.06
CA TYR A 580 -3.84 17.34 9.48
C TYR A 580 -2.86 18.01 10.43
N ARG A 581 -2.45 17.30 11.49
CA ARG A 581 -1.45 17.72 12.47
C ARG A 581 -0.48 16.57 12.71
N SER A 582 0.79 16.89 12.83
CA SER A 582 1.83 15.95 13.26
C SER A 582 2.71 16.58 14.31
N SER A 583 3.31 15.77 15.17
CA SER A 583 4.42 16.21 16.03
C SER A 583 5.58 16.64 15.14
N SER A 584 6.24 17.72 15.50
CA SER A 584 7.42 18.25 14.81
C SER A 584 8.23 19.08 15.78
N ASP A 585 9.55 19.00 15.69
CA ASP A 585 10.48 19.75 16.53
C ASP A 585 10.59 21.22 16.11
N ASN A 586 10.04 21.59 14.95
CA ASN A 586 10.03 22.98 14.50
C ASN A 586 8.61 23.58 14.47
N LEU A 587 8.52 24.88 14.74
CA LEU A 587 7.27 25.62 14.82
C LEU A 587 6.39 25.47 13.57
N ILE A 588 6.98 25.56 12.37
CA ILE A 588 6.23 25.50 11.10
C ILE A 588 5.68 24.11 10.84
N GLY A 589 6.46 23.08 11.15
CA GLY A 589 6.03 21.68 11.04
C GLY A 589 4.88 21.33 11.97
N SER A 590 4.85 21.93 13.18
CA SER A 590 3.82 21.69 14.20
C SER A 590 2.47 22.37 13.90
N LEU A 591 2.44 23.36 13.00
CA LEU A 591 1.18 24.04 12.62
C LEU A 591 0.26 23.08 11.85
N PRO A 592 -1.07 23.18 12.06
CA PRO A 592 -2.02 22.37 11.31
C PRO A 592 -1.90 22.57 9.80
N TYR A 593 -1.93 21.51 9.03
CA TYR A 593 -2.05 21.57 7.57
C TYR A 593 -3.53 21.53 7.19
N LYS A 594 -3.99 22.57 6.46
CA LYS A 594 -5.40 22.75 6.14
C LYS A 594 -5.63 22.80 4.64
N GLN A 595 -6.62 22.08 4.19
CA GLN A 595 -7.10 22.07 2.81
C GLN A 595 -8.62 22.14 2.80
N GLN A 596 -9.19 22.76 1.78
CA GLN A 596 -10.63 22.76 1.52
C GLN A 596 -10.88 22.74 0.01
N GLY A 597 -12.02 22.21 -0.38
CA GLY A 597 -12.37 22.07 -1.78
C GLY A 597 -13.87 22.09 -2.02
N LEU A 598 -14.24 22.61 -3.18
CA LEU A 598 -15.57 22.47 -3.77
C LEU A 598 -15.40 21.69 -5.07
N ALA A 599 -16.21 20.65 -5.29
CA ALA A 599 -16.23 19.88 -6.52
C ALA A 599 -17.65 19.79 -7.07
N ALA A 600 -17.78 19.82 -8.39
CA ALA A 600 -19.04 19.58 -9.06
C ALA A 600 -18.83 18.63 -10.24
N ARG A 601 -19.80 17.76 -10.48
CA ARG A 601 -19.85 16.87 -11.63
C ARG A 601 -21.24 16.88 -12.23
N ALA A 602 -21.30 16.90 -13.56
CA ALA A 602 -22.54 16.72 -14.32
C ALA A 602 -22.31 15.59 -15.33
N THR A 603 -23.22 14.62 -15.37
CA THR A 603 -23.19 13.52 -16.33
C THR A 603 -24.51 13.46 -17.09
N TYR A 604 -24.41 13.12 -18.37
CA TYR A 604 -25.56 12.92 -19.23
C TYR A 604 -25.32 11.71 -20.13
N SER A 605 -26.32 10.87 -20.26
CA SER A 605 -26.31 9.79 -21.27
C SER A 605 -27.63 9.73 -22.00
N TRP A 606 -27.57 9.41 -23.31
CA TRP A 606 -28.72 9.19 -24.17
C TRP A 606 -28.72 7.76 -24.68
N ASN A 607 -29.76 7.03 -24.29
CA ASN A 607 -30.02 5.64 -24.71
C ASN A 607 -28.83 4.70 -24.58
N ASP A 608 -27.97 4.95 -23.54
CA ASP A 608 -26.70 4.25 -23.30
C ASP A 608 -25.77 4.19 -24.55
N ARG A 609 -25.90 5.16 -25.46
CA ARG A 609 -25.07 5.31 -26.68
C ARG A 609 -24.06 6.45 -26.55
N TYR A 610 -24.55 7.64 -26.21
CA TYR A 610 -23.72 8.84 -26.09
C TYR A 610 -23.63 9.25 -24.65
N PHE A 611 -22.41 9.56 -24.23
CA PHE A 611 -22.08 9.91 -22.84
C PHE A 611 -21.34 11.23 -22.83
N PHE A 612 -21.72 12.09 -21.93
CA PHE A 612 -21.05 13.36 -21.65
C PHE A 612 -20.83 13.48 -20.16
N GLU A 613 -19.64 13.92 -19.77
CA GLU A 613 -19.27 14.20 -18.39
C GLU A 613 -18.53 15.55 -18.32
N ALA A 614 -18.89 16.39 -17.35
CA ALA A 614 -18.18 17.62 -17.01
C ALA A 614 -17.88 17.64 -15.52
N ASN A 615 -16.62 17.92 -15.17
CA ASN A 615 -16.13 17.99 -13.81
C ASN A 615 -15.48 19.34 -13.54
N LEU A 616 -15.71 19.87 -12.36
CA LEU A 616 -15.14 21.13 -11.90
C LEU A 616 -14.55 20.91 -10.50
N GLY A 617 -13.29 21.31 -10.30
CA GLY A 617 -12.65 21.37 -9.00
C GLY A 617 -12.25 22.81 -8.65
N TYR A 618 -12.58 23.28 -7.45
CA TYR A 618 -12.14 24.56 -6.92
C TYR A 618 -11.55 24.35 -5.52
N ASN A 619 -10.23 24.42 -5.41
CA ASN A 619 -9.51 23.95 -4.23
C ASN A 619 -8.59 25.02 -3.68
N GLY A 620 -8.50 25.08 -2.34
CA GLY A 620 -7.64 26.00 -1.60
C GLY A 620 -6.57 25.26 -0.80
N SER A 621 -5.34 25.81 -0.84
CA SER A 621 -4.20 25.36 -0.05
C SER A 621 -3.51 26.54 0.63
N GLU A 622 -3.18 26.40 1.90
CA GLU A 622 -2.45 27.42 2.66
C GLU A 622 -0.95 27.51 2.33
N ASN A 623 -0.44 26.63 1.48
CA ASN A 623 0.94 26.70 0.98
C ASN A 623 1.19 27.96 0.13
N PHE A 624 0.12 28.56 -0.41
CA PHE A 624 0.17 29.74 -1.27
C PHE A 624 -0.33 30.99 -0.58
N SER A 625 0.10 32.16 -1.09
CA SER A 625 -0.36 33.45 -0.63
C SER A 625 -1.91 33.59 -0.77
N PRO A 626 -2.57 34.43 0.01
CA PRO A 626 -4.02 34.60 -0.05
C PRO A 626 -4.57 34.82 -1.45
N GLU A 627 -3.83 35.53 -2.32
CA GLU A 627 -4.20 35.85 -3.71
C GLU A 627 -4.13 34.63 -4.65
N LYS A 628 -3.24 33.66 -4.39
CA LYS A 628 -3.00 32.47 -5.21
C LYS A 628 -3.49 31.18 -4.54
N ARG A 629 -4.16 31.31 -3.41
CA ARG A 629 -4.58 30.20 -2.54
C ARG A 629 -5.52 29.22 -3.22
N PHE A 630 -6.42 29.73 -4.08
CA PHE A 630 -7.44 28.92 -4.74
C PHE A 630 -7.10 28.69 -6.20
N GLY A 631 -7.29 27.44 -6.65
CA GLY A 631 -7.12 26.99 -8.04
C GLY A 631 -8.40 26.40 -8.60
N PHE A 632 -8.66 26.64 -9.91
CA PHE A 632 -9.82 26.16 -10.65
C PHE A 632 -9.39 25.15 -11.71
N PHE A 633 -10.01 23.96 -11.70
CA PHE A 633 -9.58 22.79 -12.47
C PHE A 633 -10.78 22.15 -13.19
N PRO A 634 -11.09 22.55 -14.45
CA PRO A 634 -12.15 21.95 -15.25
C PRO A 634 -11.65 20.71 -16.00
N ALA A 635 -12.54 19.73 -16.19
CA ALA A 635 -12.32 18.59 -17.05
C ALA A 635 -13.63 18.14 -17.71
N PHE A 636 -13.55 17.55 -18.89
CA PHE A 636 -14.69 16.98 -19.58
C PHE A 636 -14.34 15.63 -20.20
N GLY A 637 -15.37 14.83 -20.46
CA GLY A 637 -15.27 13.53 -21.10
C GLY A 637 -16.43 13.27 -22.05
N LEU A 638 -16.13 12.58 -23.13
CA LEU A 638 -17.07 12.14 -24.16
C LEU A 638 -16.96 10.64 -24.36
N GLY A 639 -18.09 9.95 -24.52
CA GLY A 639 -18.12 8.53 -24.80
C GLY A 639 -19.18 8.19 -25.86
N TRP A 640 -18.86 7.21 -26.70
CA TRP A 640 -19.77 6.67 -27.69
C TRP A 640 -19.71 5.15 -27.66
N ALA A 641 -20.81 4.52 -27.24
CA ALA A 641 -20.98 3.07 -27.30
C ALA A 641 -21.51 2.69 -28.69
N ILE A 642 -20.61 2.45 -29.61
CA ILE A 642 -20.89 2.15 -31.03
C ILE A 642 -21.68 0.84 -31.11
N SER A 643 -21.40 -0.13 -30.27
CA SER A 643 -22.12 -1.41 -30.21
C SER A 643 -23.62 -1.28 -29.86
N ASN A 644 -24.06 -0.12 -29.35
CA ASN A 644 -25.46 0.12 -29.00
C ASN A 644 -26.24 0.79 -30.15
N GLU A 645 -25.58 1.04 -31.29
CA GLU A 645 -26.24 1.56 -32.49
C GLU A 645 -27.02 0.45 -33.20
N ALA A 646 -28.17 0.79 -33.81
CA ALA A 646 -29.04 -0.17 -34.46
C ALA A 646 -28.36 -0.93 -35.66
N TRP A 647 -27.42 -0.26 -36.33
CA TRP A 647 -26.67 -0.86 -37.46
C TRP A 647 -25.58 -1.84 -37.01
N TRP A 648 -25.24 -1.90 -35.71
CA TRP A 648 -24.23 -2.82 -35.17
C TRP A 648 -24.77 -4.23 -34.89
N GLU A 649 -26.08 -4.42 -34.87
CA GLU A 649 -26.75 -5.67 -34.45
C GLU A 649 -26.18 -6.91 -35.16
N SER A 650 -25.83 -6.79 -36.45
CA SER A 650 -25.23 -7.91 -37.23
C SER A 650 -23.81 -8.30 -36.80
N LEU A 651 -23.09 -7.40 -36.12
CA LEU A 651 -21.72 -7.62 -35.64
C LEU A 651 -21.67 -8.05 -34.15
N GLN A 652 -22.80 -7.98 -33.46
CA GLN A 652 -22.87 -8.16 -32.01
C GLN A 652 -22.46 -9.57 -31.53
N GLU A 653 -22.65 -10.61 -32.39
CA GLU A 653 -22.17 -11.95 -32.06
C GLU A 653 -20.65 -12.07 -32.03
N THR A 654 -19.94 -11.30 -32.87
CA THR A 654 -18.48 -11.31 -32.95
C THR A 654 -17.87 -10.26 -32.05
N VAL A 655 -18.39 -9.01 -32.11
CA VAL A 655 -17.97 -7.87 -31.29
C VAL A 655 -19.14 -7.44 -30.42
N SER A 656 -19.24 -8.02 -29.25
CA SER A 656 -20.38 -7.83 -28.34
C SER A 656 -20.41 -6.43 -27.72
N TYR A 657 -19.27 -5.77 -27.60
CA TYR A 657 -19.16 -4.40 -27.07
C TYR A 657 -18.07 -3.63 -27.78
N PHE A 658 -18.35 -2.37 -28.13
CA PHE A 658 -17.39 -1.41 -28.68
C PHE A 658 -17.73 -0.01 -28.22
N LYS A 659 -16.84 0.59 -27.41
CA LYS A 659 -16.97 1.96 -26.91
C LYS A 659 -15.68 2.73 -27.15
N VAL A 660 -15.82 3.96 -27.64
CA VAL A 660 -14.74 4.94 -27.75
C VAL A 660 -14.99 6.04 -26.72
N ARG A 661 -13.94 6.50 -26.06
CA ARG A 661 -14.01 7.56 -25.03
C ARG A 661 -12.83 8.51 -25.19
N TYR A 662 -13.09 9.78 -24.94
CA TYR A 662 -12.09 10.84 -24.94
C TYR A 662 -12.27 11.73 -23.71
N THR A 663 -11.17 12.06 -23.04
CA THR A 663 -11.17 12.98 -21.92
C THR A 663 -10.08 14.05 -22.09
N ASP A 664 -10.37 15.28 -21.64
CA ASP A 664 -9.41 16.38 -21.57
C ASP A 664 -9.71 17.20 -20.31
N GLY A 665 -8.70 17.56 -19.56
CA GLY A 665 -8.91 18.35 -18.37
C GLY A 665 -7.62 18.84 -17.71
N LEU A 666 -7.83 19.79 -16.80
CA LEU A 666 -6.79 20.37 -15.96
C LEU A 666 -6.90 19.80 -14.55
N VAL A 667 -5.76 19.43 -13.99
CA VAL A 667 -5.60 19.13 -12.57
C VAL A 667 -4.45 19.94 -12.00
N GLY A 668 -4.54 20.32 -10.74
CA GLY A 668 -3.49 21.08 -10.07
C GLY A 668 -2.84 20.30 -8.93
N THR A 669 -1.67 20.73 -8.49
CA THR A 669 -1.04 20.24 -7.26
C THR A 669 -0.44 21.39 -6.47
N ASP A 670 -0.61 21.34 -5.13
CA ASP A 670 0.00 22.25 -4.16
C ASP A 670 1.30 21.68 -3.58
N ALA A 671 1.79 20.59 -4.16
CA ALA A 671 2.95 19.87 -3.69
C ALA A 671 4.23 20.72 -3.86
N VAL A 672 4.76 21.16 -2.75
CA VAL A 672 5.98 21.94 -2.61
C VAL A 672 6.95 21.14 -1.73
N THR A 673 7.84 20.41 -2.30
CA THR A 673 8.97 19.65 -1.71
C THR A 673 9.18 19.78 -0.19
N GLY A 674 8.21 19.30 0.63
CA GLY A 674 8.34 19.26 2.10
C GLY A 674 8.35 20.63 2.81
N ARG A 675 8.26 21.74 2.09
CA ARG A 675 8.23 23.11 2.67
C ARG A 675 6.81 23.64 2.74
N ARG A 676 6.53 24.49 3.73
CA ARG A 676 5.23 25.13 3.95
C ARG A 676 5.34 26.66 3.85
N PHE A 677 4.20 27.33 3.60
CA PHE A 677 4.09 28.79 3.54
C PHE A 677 5.19 29.40 2.67
N MET A 678 5.25 28.98 1.40
CA MET A 678 6.34 29.34 0.50
C MET A 678 6.49 30.84 0.25
N TYR A 679 5.42 31.59 0.47
CA TYR A 679 5.39 33.05 0.32
C TYR A 679 6.02 33.81 1.50
N LEU A 680 6.38 33.12 2.61
CA LEU A 680 6.99 33.72 3.78
C LEU A 680 8.52 33.55 3.77
N ASP A 681 9.22 34.66 4.05
CA ASP A 681 10.63 34.61 4.40
C ASP A 681 10.82 33.90 5.74
N GLN A 682 11.89 33.12 5.86
CA GLN A 682 12.28 32.50 7.11
C GLN A 682 13.75 32.82 7.40
N MET A 683 14.00 33.19 8.64
CA MET A 683 15.36 33.44 9.15
C MET A 683 15.72 32.38 10.19
N ALA A 684 16.96 31.99 10.20
CA ALA A 684 17.52 31.07 11.18
C ALA A 684 18.90 31.56 11.62
N SER A 685 19.40 31.02 12.73
CA SER A 685 20.79 31.21 13.11
C SER A 685 21.70 30.66 12.00
N VAL A 686 22.62 31.43 11.53
CA VAL A 686 23.65 31.03 10.55
C VAL A 686 25.01 31.04 11.20
N ASP A 687 25.93 30.25 10.63
CA ASP A 687 27.33 30.26 11.04
C ASP A 687 27.87 31.67 10.89
N GLY A 688 28.49 32.17 11.98
CA GLY A 688 29.00 33.51 12.00
C GLY A 688 30.30 33.62 11.22
N TYR A 689 30.68 34.84 10.97
CA TYR A 689 32.01 35.16 10.45
C TYR A 689 33.05 35.12 11.59
N ARG A 690 34.24 34.69 11.29
CA ARG A 690 35.35 34.64 12.28
C ARG A 690 36.27 35.80 12.02
N PHE A 691 36.54 36.56 13.09
CA PHE A 691 37.35 37.76 13.04
C PHE A 691 38.56 37.68 13.99
N GLY A 692 39.65 38.37 13.59
CA GLY A 692 40.82 38.59 14.44
C GLY A 692 41.71 37.37 14.62
N ASP A 693 42.86 37.60 15.29
CA ASP A 693 43.89 36.57 15.53
C ASP A 693 43.39 35.42 16.39
N GLN A 694 42.41 35.65 17.23
CA GLN A 694 41.81 34.61 18.08
C GLN A 694 40.69 33.82 17.38
N ASN A 695 40.42 34.08 16.13
CA ASN A 695 39.40 33.34 15.34
C ASN A 695 38.01 33.30 16.00
N ASN A 696 37.64 34.39 16.68
CA ASN A 696 36.37 34.51 17.38
C ASN A 696 35.21 34.56 16.36
N GLY A 697 34.30 33.58 16.49
CA GLY A 697 33.09 33.50 15.67
C GLY A 697 32.02 34.47 16.21
N VAL A 698 31.46 35.27 15.32
CA VAL A 698 30.26 36.09 15.59
C VAL A 698 29.09 35.46 14.88
N GLY A 699 28.23 34.79 15.63
CA GLY A 699 26.98 34.22 15.07
C GLY A 699 26.03 35.32 14.60
N GLY A 700 25.17 35.00 13.67
CA GLY A 700 24.20 35.91 13.09
C GLY A 700 22.88 35.26 12.74
N TRP A 701 21.97 36.08 12.20
CA TRP A 701 20.73 35.64 11.62
C TRP A 701 20.80 35.85 10.10
N GLY A 702 20.43 34.82 9.36
CA GLY A 702 20.38 34.85 7.89
C GLY A 702 19.09 34.24 7.37
N PHE A 703 18.84 34.45 6.08
CA PHE A 703 17.71 33.80 5.42
C PHE A 703 17.96 32.28 5.31
N SER A 704 17.10 31.49 5.94
CA SER A 704 17.03 30.04 5.72
C SER A 704 16.05 29.70 4.57
N LYS A 705 15.20 30.64 4.19
CA LYS A 705 14.30 30.51 3.05
C LYS A 705 13.86 31.92 2.61
N TYR A 706 13.96 32.17 1.32
CA TYR A 706 13.37 33.37 0.71
C TYR A 706 11.90 33.09 0.34
N GLY A 707 10.99 33.99 0.69
CA GLY A 707 9.60 33.94 0.30
C GLY A 707 9.45 34.06 -1.21
N ALA A 708 8.71 33.14 -1.80
CA ALA A 708 8.44 33.13 -3.23
C ALA A 708 6.93 33.18 -3.47
N ASN A 709 6.46 34.12 -4.28
CA ASN A 709 5.05 34.25 -4.65
C ASN A 709 4.70 33.21 -5.73
N VAL A 710 4.79 31.94 -5.36
CA VAL A 710 4.49 30.78 -6.19
C VAL A 710 3.01 30.44 -6.18
N GLY A 711 2.57 29.70 -7.18
CA GLY A 711 1.19 29.25 -7.31
C GLY A 711 1.13 27.75 -7.69
N TRP A 712 -0.04 27.33 -8.11
CA TRP A 712 -0.35 25.97 -8.49
C TRP A 712 0.52 25.46 -9.66
N SER A 713 1.09 24.28 -9.51
CA SER A 713 1.54 23.49 -10.66
C SER A 713 0.33 22.85 -11.33
N THR A 714 0.20 23.03 -12.63
CA THR A 714 -0.95 22.57 -13.41
C THR A 714 -0.56 21.51 -14.41
N SER A 715 -1.40 20.48 -14.56
CA SER A 715 -1.22 19.40 -15.54
C SER A 715 -2.46 19.32 -16.42
N ARG A 716 -2.29 19.47 -17.74
CA ARG A 716 -3.30 19.11 -18.73
C ARG A 716 -3.12 17.66 -19.13
N LYS A 717 -4.18 16.86 -18.93
CA LYS A 717 -4.21 15.45 -19.27
C LYS A 717 -5.25 15.21 -20.36
N GLN A 718 -4.84 14.49 -21.38
CA GLN A 718 -5.69 14.05 -22.50
C GLN A 718 -5.58 12.54 -22.59
N ASP A 719 -6.72 11.87 -22.80
CA ASP A 719 -6.81 10.42 -22.93
C ASP A 719 -7.82 10.02 -24.00
N LEU A 720 -7.42 9.09 -24.86
CA LEU A 720 -8.27 8.45 -25.86
C LEU A 720 -8.31 6.96 -25.56
N GLY A 721 -9.47 6.47 -25.18
CA GLY A 721 -9.68 5.08 -24.79
C GLY A 721 -10.61 4.33 -25.75
N VAL A 722 -10.35 3.04 -25.88
CA VAL A 722 -11.17 2.09 -26.66
C VAL A 722 -11.40 0.85 -25.80
N ASP A 723 -12.67 0.50 -25.61
CA ASP A 723 -13.10 -0.71 -24.92
C ASP A 723 -13.80 -1.65 -25.92
N LEU A 724 -13.28 -2.86 -26.06
CA LEU A 724 -13.77 -3.90 -26.95
C LEU A 724 -14.04 -5.18 -26.19
N LYS A 725 -15.14 -5.85 -26.53
CA LYS A 725 -15.40 -7.23 -26.11
C LYS A 725 -15.82 -8.06 -27.32
N PHE A 726 -15.34 -9.31 -27.35
CA PHE A 726 -15.56 -10.24 -28.43
C PHE A 726 -16.14 -11.55 -27.91
N PHE A 727 -16.80 -12.29 -28.79
CA PHE A 727 -17.26 -13.67 -28.56
C PHE A 727 -18.12 -13.82 -27.30
N LYS A 728 -19.18 -12.99 -27.20
CA LYS A 728 -20.08 -12.96 -26.04
C LYS A 728 -19.33 -12.69 -24.73
N ASP A 729 -18.44 -11.67 -24.76
CA ASP A 729 -17.64 -11.19 -23.63
C ASP A 729 -16.50 -12.12 -23.14
N ASN A 730 -16.21 -13.22 -23.89
CA ASN A 730 -15.12 -14.12 -23.52
C ASN A 730 -13.74 -13.48 -23.69
N LEU A 731 -13.57 -12.54 -24.63
CA LEU A 731 -12.33 -11.79 -24.83
C LEU A 731 -12.62 -10.30 -24.66
N SER A 732 -11.90 -9.65 -23.76
CA SER A 732 -11.96 -8.20 -23.59
C SER A 732 -10.61 -7.55 -23.87
N LEU A 733 -10.64 -6.38 -24.54
CA LEU A 733 -9.48 -5.57 -24.86
C LEU A 733 -9.80 -4.13 -24.50
N THR A 734 -8.96 -3.54 -23.64
CA THR A 734 -9.00 -2.11 -23.33
C THR A 734 -7.69 -1.48 -23.75
N LEU A 735 -7.76 -0.39 -24.52
CA LEU A 735 -6.63 0.39 -24.99
C LEU A 735 -6.79 1.84 -24.57
N ASP A 736 -5.74 2.45 -24.04
CA ASP A 736 -5.67 3.87 -23.70
C ASP A 736 -4.41 4.50 -24.29
N ILE A 737 -4.55 5.66 -24.94
CA ILE A 737 -3.43 6.50 -25.39
C ILE A 737 -3.56 7.82 -24.65
N PHE A 738 -2.49 8.21 -23.95
CA PHE A 738 -2.53 9.39 -23.10
C PHE A 738 -1.39 10.36 -23.37
N LYS A 739 -1.67 11.64 -23.09
CA LYS A 739 -0.67 12.71 -23.07
C LYS A 739 -0.93 13.60 -21.86
N GLU A 740 0.15 13.91 -21.11
CA GLU A 740 0.15 14.85 -20.00
C GLU A 740 1.19 15.93 -20.25
N HIS A 741 0.79 17.19 -20.11
CA HIS A 741 1.67 18.35 -20.12
C HIS A 741 1.54 19.07 -18.78
N ARG A 742 2.58 18.95 -17.93
CA ARG A 742 2.65 19.59 -16.62
C ARG A 742 3.60 20.77 -16.67
N LYS A 743 3.12 21.91 -16.21
CA LYS A 743 3.86 23.18 -16.16
C LYS A 743 3.78 23.80 -14.78
N ASP A 744 4.54 24.88 -14.63
CA ASP A 744 4.60 25.64 -13.37
C ASP A 744 5.03 24.77 -12.18
N ILE A 745 5.85 23.72 -12.43
CA ILE A 745 6.37 22.86 -11.38
C ILE A 745 7.33 23.65 -10.51
N PHE A 746 7.14 23.52 -9.23
CA PHE A 746 7.92 24.20 -8.21
C PHE A 746 9.32 23.59 -8.10
N ILE A 747 10.36 24.37 -8.45
CA ILE A 747 11.77 23.96 -8.39
C ILE A 747 12.65 25.10 -7.89
N THR A 748 13.84 24.76 -7.42
CA THR A 748 14.87 25.71 -7.04
C THR A 748 15.40 26.43 -8.29
N ARG A 749 15.49 27.75 -8.25
CA ARG A 749 15.99 28.59 -9.34
C ARG A 749 17.53 28.59 -9.37
N ARG A 750 18.14 27.57 -9.93
CA ARG A 750 19.59 27.36 -9.97
C ARG A 750 20.35 28.22 -11.00
N VAL A 751 19.64 28.99 -11.81
CA VAL A 751 20.24 29.85 -12.83
C VAL A 751 20.72 31.21 -12.30
N ILE A 752 20.60 31.44 -10.99
CA ILE A 752 21.07 32.67 -10.33
C ILE A 752 22.58 32.50 -10.09
N PRO A 753 23.42 33.44 -10.55
CA PRO A 753 24.88 33.36 -10.32
C PRO A 753 25.21 33.48 -8.83
N ASP A 754 26.23 32.74 -8.36
CA ASP A 754 26.65 32.72 -6.97
C ASP A 754 27.05 34.08 -6.40
N TYR A 755 27.59 34.99 -7.28
CA TYR A 755 27.95 36.36 -6.87
C TYR A 755 26.74 37.23 -6.50
N SER A 756 25.51 36.78 -6.74
CA SER A 756 24.29 37.47 -6.31
C SER A 756 24.08 37.45 -4.80
N GLY A 757 24.87 36.68 -4.06
CA GLY A 757 24.89 36.66 -2.59
C GLY A 757 23.69 35.96 -1.93
N PHE A 758 22.95 35.12 -2.67
CA PHE A 758 21.90 34.30 -2.06
C PHE A 758 22.53 33.19 -1.23
N VAL A 759 22.21 33.11 0.05
CA VAL A 759 22.65 32.04 0.95
C VAL A 759 21.88 30.74 0.59
N GLU A 760 20.59 30.85 0.30
CA GLU A 760 19.72 29.79 -0.20
C GLU A 760 19.15 30.19 -1.56
N MET A 761 19.09 29.25 -2.50
CA MET A 761 18.50 29.54 -3.80
C MET A 761 16.97 29.67 -3.69
N PRO A 762 16.37 30.78 -4.21
CA PRO A 762 14.93 30.96 -4.18
C PRO A 762 14.21 29.94 -5.08
N TYR A 763 12.98 29.66 -4.75
CA TYR A 763 12.10 28.77 -5.50
C TYR A 763 11.24 29.55 -6.50
N ALA A 764 10.85 28.90 -7.59
CA ALA A 764 9.93 29.45 -8.57
C ALA A 764 9.14 28.35 -9.32
N ASN A 765 8.03 28.73 -9.96
CA ASN A 765 7.24 27.86 -10.84
C ASN A 765 7.89 27.83 -12.25
N LEU A 766 8.92 27.02 -12.45
CA LEU A 766 9.72 27.00 -13.68
C LEU A 766 9.75 25.65 -14.37
N GLY A 767 9.48 24.55 -13.65
CA GLY A 767 9.60 23.21 -14.20
C GLY A 767 8.47 22.88 -15.18
N VAL A 768 8.84 22.17 -16.25
CA VAL A 768 7.91 21.62 -17.24
C VAL A 768 8.25 20.14 -17.45
N VAL A 769 7.24 19.29 -17.50
CA VAL A 769 7.37 17.85 -17.80
C VAL A 769 6.28 17.44 -18.77
N ASP A 770 6.67 16.77 -19.84
CA ASP A 770 5.80 16.10 -20.79
C ASP A 770 5.85 14.58 -20.56
N ASN A 771 4.68 13.97 -20.48
CA ASN A 771 4.51 12.53 -20.35
C ASN A 771 3.49 12.04 -21.39
N LYS A 772 3.81 10.97 -22.09
CA LYS A 772 2.92 10.33 -23.08
C LYS A 772 3.14 8.83 -23.09
N GLY A 773 2.12 8.10 -23.42
CA GLY A 773 2.24 6.65 -23.49
C GLY A 773 0.98 5.98 -23.97
N PHE A 774 1.00 4.66 -23.99
CA PHE A 774 -0.18 3.85 -24.23
C PHE A 774 -0.23 2.66 -23.27
N GLU A 775 -1.44 2.20 -23.02
CA GLU A 775 -1.76 1.09 -22.13
C GLU A 775 -2.67 0.12 -22.87
N ALA A 776 -2.47 -1.17 -22.64
CA ALA A 776 -3.30 -2.23 -23.17
C ALA A 776 -3.58 -3.28 -22.09
N THR A 777 -4.83 -3.71 -22.00
CA THR A 777 -5.25 -4.86 -21.17
C THR A 777 -6.00 -5.83 -22.05
N LEU A 778 -5.54 -7.08 -22.08
CA LEU A 778 -6.21 -8.19 -22.75
C LEU A 778 -6.61 -9.21 -21.69
N GLU A 779 -7.88 -9.60 -21.68
CA GLU A 779 -8.40 -10.64 -20.78
C GLU A 779 -9.24 -11.62 -21.58
N TYR A 780 -8.90 -12.89 -21.47
CA TYR A 780 -9.64 -13.99 -22.08
C TYR A 780 -10.14 -14.94 -21.01
N THR A 781 -11.45 -15.16 -20.97
CA THR A 781 -12.10 -16.07 -20.03
C THR A 781 -12.88 -17.12 -20.80
N GLN A 782 -12.61 -18.39 -20.56
CA GLN A 782 -13.32 -19.50 -21.19
C GLN A 782 -13.73 -20.54 -20.15
N GLN A 783 -14.96 -21.00 -20.25
CA GLN A 783 -15.43 -22.13 -19.50
C GLN A 783 -14.99 -23.44 -20.21
N LEU A 784 -14.13 -24.23 -19.55
CA LEU A 784 -13.56 -25.48 -20.07
C LEU A 784 -14.41 -26.72 -19.72
N GLY A 785 -15.59 -26.53 -19.15
CA GLY A 785 -16.49 -27.59 -18.71
C GLY A 785 -17.49 -27.10 -17.66
N LYS A 786 -18.25 -28.00 -17.05
CA LYS A 786 -19.29 -27.63 -16.08
C LYS A 786 -18.75 -26.99 -14.79
N LYS A 787 -17.46 -27.21 -14.44
CA LYS A 787 -16.87 -26.78 -13.16
C LYS A 787 -15.48 -26.13 -13.31
N CYS A 788 -14.97 -26.01 -14.53
CA CYS A 788 -13.65 -25.48 -14.78
C CYS A 788 -13.74 -24.29 -15.75
N PHE A 789 -13.09 -23.18 -15.39
CA PHE A 789 -12.91 -22.03 -16.26
C PHE A 789 -11.44 -21.61 -16.23
N LEU A 790 -10.99 -21.04 -17.34
CA LEU A 790 -9.65 -20.50 -17.51
C LEU A 790 -9.79 -19.01 -17.77
N THR A 791 -9.07 -18.19 -16.99
CA THR A 791 -8.91 -16.76 -17.24
C THR A 791 -7.42 -16.47 -17.46
N VAL A 792 -7.11 -15.81 -18.59
CA VAL A 792 -5.76 -15.35 -18.92
C VAL A 792 -5.82 -13.84 -19.08
N ARG A 793 -4.99 -13.12 -18.35
CA ARG A 793 -4.92 -11.66 -18.37
C ARG A 793 -3.49 -11.19 -18.65
N GLY A 794 -3.36 -10.25 -19.59
CA GLY A 794 -2.10 -9.59 -19.89
C GLY A 794 -2.27 -8.06 -19.84
N ASN A 795 -1.28 -7.39 -19.27
CA ASN A 795 -1.21 -5.93 -19.20
C ASN A 795 0.08 -5.45 -19.85
N PHE A 796 -0.02 -4.38 -20.62
CA PHE A 796 1.13 -3.71 -21.21
C PHE A 796 1.01 -2.20 -21.00
N SER A 797 2.12 -1.55 -20.68
CA SER A 797 2.20 -0.08 -20.52
C SER A 797 3.54 0.41 -21.06
N TRP A 798 3.50 1.47 -21.85
CA TRP A 798 4.68 2.14 -22.41
C TRP A 798 4.55 3.65 -22.35
#